data_f5f83fc7e458958af375c2233d052d5e
#
_entry.id   f5f83fc7e458958af375c2233d052d5e
#
_cell.length_a   1.000
_cell.length_b   1.000
_cell.length_c   1.000
_cell.angle_alpha   90.00
_cell.angle_beta   90.00
_cell.angle_gamma   90.00
#
_symmetry.space_group_name_H-M   'P 1'
#
loop_
_entity.id
_entity.type
_entity.pdbx_description
1 polymer ?
#
loop_
_entity_poly.entity_id
_entity_poly.type
_entity_poly.pdbx_seq_one_letter_code
_entity_poly.pdbx_strand_id
1 'polypeptide(L)'
;MKHSKTAILLLATCLTTPAFAQDASPPAAAETVDNGAAIIVTGSRIKQDPAKSALPLQIISTDDLTREGINSPEQLISYLSTNGNGADNLASNADVTSGAQRGTNGLSAANLRGQGSASTLVLLNGRRVAAHGLTGSAVDVNQIPMAALERVEVLKDGASAIYGTDAIGGVINFITKTNFQGLALNAFTDMAEAGGGAIYRLSATGGYGDLNEDGFNILATVSRSVSKALNGSDRSFVNGNQPNRGLSVDTRGTPIATAFATGSNALFAPTGSLLSGVTLLEAGATVPATGGINILDLPGGAGCASMDGGMAYDDQLWANTSARFACAWDTGRAAVLQQPLNTLTYYGRATAKLGDHQFYAEITGSDADSSKRFSNNQYSGNNSTLPLYYPLNTTTAATYNDVYNKLVAVFPQIAVNYGKPISYRWRCTSCDVREYETNTKTLRAGLGAEGPLWDGWDYRAGGSYARSQSTSVLGTGYHYRGTFASAAAATASGVVGAVSGGIDPRAPTAPGATRPGIVGLLNSGILNPFSLSQSDAALAGLKAISAQGVTLYGGKYEVKQLDGSVSGSLFDLPGGTVQVALGVDYRRETYSFNGSPSAIAGTPDIFNVAFDNNNALTPKNRTVKAAYAEVLVPVIEALEVTGAVRLDDYSGFGSTVNPKILAKFRPLDWLMFRGSFNTGFRVPAFNQIFNGVTQSPNPGNTLVDPTTCATGAVSTLPGCAAITPETLSGGNLNLGPETSKQHSVGVVLQPSSRFSASVDYWSIAVDDTIGALTLRQLLDNISYFPDRVTRTNNIITLIDLRADNIGSRRTEGLEVALRGGVDAFGGVITGGLDGTYLLKKREKFLPSAPFGSSLIGQFTFAGDLGLKWKHSAFVSFTKDDFTFNFSQIYRDGYKNQALPGIANGTVVRPDFNPMVKSYVTYNTSVSVDLLKQYRLTAGVRNVFDTDPPFAITYDSNTGAGSSWEPRVADPRGRSFTLSIEAKF
;
A
#
# COMPACT_ATOMS: atom_id res chain seq x y z
N MET A 1 -25.34 -12.66 15.52
CA MET A 1 -25.12 -12.22 16.89
C MET A 1 -25.48 -13.35 17.88
N LYS A 2 -24.56 -14.25 18.18
CA LYS A 2 -24.57 -15.20 19.31
C LYS A 2 -23.45 -16.21 19.05
N HIS A 3 -22.21 -15.90 19.45
CA HIS A 3 -21.10 -16.88 19.64
C HIS A 3 -19.82 -16.19 20.16
N SER A 4 -19.97 -15.24 21.10
CA SER A 4 -18.79 -14.50 21.61
C SER A 4 -18.54 -14.63 23.11
N LYS A 5 -19.25 -15.54 23.82
CA LYS A 5 -19.09 -15.68 25.29
C LYS A 5 -18.39 -16.95 25.76
N THR A 6 -18.02 -17.86 24.89
CA THR A 6 -17.46 -19.17 25.28
C THR A 6 -15.92 -19.22 25.29
N ALA A 7 -15.24 -18.25 24.72
CA ALA A 7 -13.76 -18.28 24.59
C ALA A 7 -13.01 -17.77 25.84
N ILE A 8 -13.67 -17.04 26.73
CA ILE A 8 -13.03 -16.47 27.93
C ILE A 8 -13.05 -17.44 29.13
N LEU A 9 -13.93 -18.44 29.13
CA LEU A 9 -14.07 -19.37 30.27
C LEU A 9 -13.10 -20.56 30.21
N LEU A 10 -12.46 -20.83 29.09
CA LEU A 10 -11.52 -21.96 28.96
C LEU A 10 -10.09 -21.66 29.43
N LEU A 11 -9.74 -20.40 29.68
CA LEU A 11 -8.42 -20.03 30.23
C LEU A 11 -8.36 -20.11 31.77
N ALA A 12 -9.49 -20.15 32.46
CA ALA A 12 -9.55 -20.15 33.91
C ALA A 12 -9.47 -21.55 34.56
N THR A 13 -9.61 -22.63 33.79
CA THR A 13 -9.63 -24.00 34.31
C THR A 13 -8.33 -24.77 34.20
N CYS A 14 -7.26 -24.22 33.59
CA CYS A 14 -5.94 -24.84 33.50
C CYS A 14 -4.98 -24.50 34.65
N LEU A 15 -5.42 -23.81 35.69
CA LEU A 15 -4.57 -23.33 36.80
C LEU A 15 -4.54 -24.21 38.04
N THR A 16 -5.09 -25.43 38.02
CA THR A 16 -5.07 -26.31 39.21
C THR A 16 -4.57 -27.71 38.87
N THR A 17 -3.26 -27.91 38.74
CA THR A 17 -2.60 -29.19 38.96
C THR A 17 -1.30 -28.95 39.73
N PRO A 18 -1.00 -29.72 40.78
CA PRO A 18 0.18 -29.50 41.61
C PRO A 18 1.43 -29.94 40.86
N ALA A 19 2.41 -29.03 40.84
CA ALA A 19 3.73 -29.29 40.29
C ALA A 19 4.53 -30.21 41.23
N PHE A 20 5.08 -31.29 40.68
CA PHE A 20 6.18 -31.99 41.31
C PHE A 20 7.48 -31.16 41.09
N ALA A 21 8.05 -30.72 42.20
CA ALA A 21 9.31 -30.06 42.20
C ALA A 21 10.42 -31.04 41.81
N GLN A 22 11.09 -30.81 40.69
CA GLN A 22 12.41 -31.35 40.41
C GLN A 22 13.40 -30.20 40.55
N ASP A 23 14.50 -30.42 41.24
CA ASP A 23 15.55 -29.45 41.48
C ASP A 23 16.02 -28.81 40.18
N ALA A 24 15.68 -27.56 40.02
CA ALA A 24 16.12 -26.78 38.90
C ALA A 24 17.50 -26.18 39.21
N SER A 25 18.46 -26.51 38.39
CA SER A 25 19.69 -25.73 38.25
C SER A 25 19.32 -24.25 38.02
N PRO A 26 20.13 -23.30 38.52
CA PRO A 26 19.78 -21.88 38.37
C PRO A 26 19.61 -21.56 36.88
N PRO A 27 18.56 -20.80 36.51
CA PRO A 27 18.31 -20.43 35.13
C PRO A 27 19.53 -19.64 34.64
N ALA A 28 20.00 -20.01 33.47
CA ALA A 28 21.00 -19.21 32.75
C ALA A 28 20.47 -17.78 32.68
N ALA A 29 21.29 -16.83 33.07
CA ALA A 29 21.04 -15.42 32.87
C ALA A 29 20.55 -15.24 31.42
N ALA A 30 19.54 -14.36 31.19
CA ALA A 30 19.06 -14.00 29.84
C ALA A 30 20.29 -13.91 28.96
N GLU A 31 20.37 -14.75 27.91
CA GLU A 31 21.46 -14.71 26.98
C GLU A 31 21.57 -13.28 26.47
N THR A 32 22.49 -12.53 27.05
CA THR A 32 23.07 -11.39 26.38
C THR A 32 23.55 -11.96 25.06
N VAL A 33 22.99 -11.49 23.94
CA VAL A 33 23.59 -11.72 22.63
C VAL A 33 25.07 -11.59 22.83
N ASP A 34 25.83 -12.67 22.66
CA ASP A 34 27.26 -12.65 22.81
C ASP A 34 27.79 -11.62 21.81
N ASN A 35 27.97 -10.39 22.28
CA ASN A 35 28.33 -9.21 21.48
C ASN A 35 29.76 -9.32 20.91
N GLY A 36 30.40 -10.47 21.01
CA GLY A 36 31.73 -10.73 20.54
C GLY A 36 31.87 -11.87 19.50
N ALA A 37 30.84 -12.67 19.27
CA ALA A 37 30.90 -13.72 18.27
C ALA A 37 30.78 -13.15 16.84
N ALA A 38 31.73 -13.49 15.98
CA ALA A 38 31.71 -13.11 14.57
C ALA A 38 30.61 -13.89 13.84
N ILE A 39 29.61 -13.16 13.32
CA ILE A 39 28.46 -13.71 12.55
C ILE A 39 28.42 -13.14 11.14
N ILE A 40 27.71 -13.81 10.23
CA ILE A 40 27.41 -13.21 8.92
C ILE A 40 26.27 -12.21 9.11
N VAL A 41 26.62 -10.93 8.96
CA VAL A 41 25.65 -9.82 9.04
C VAL A 41 25.03 -9.51 7.69
N THR A 42 23.82 -8.95 7.69
CA THR A 42 23.18 -8.50 6.45
C THR A 42 24.06 -7.48 5.73
N GLY A 43 24.36 -7.76 4.44
CA GLY A 43 25.20 -6.90 3.59
C GLY A 43 26.65 -7.36 3.44
N SER A 44 27.05 -8.47 4.06
CA SER A 44 28.35 -9.14 3.87
C SER A 44 28.19 -10.66 3.78
N ARG A 45 29.17 -11.33 3.21
CA ARG A 45 29.30 -12.80 3.21
C ARG A 45 30.48 -13.26 4.08
N ILE A 46 31.25 -12.34 4.61
CA ILE A 46 32.35 -12.54 5.53
C ILE A 46 31.83 -12.44 6.97
N LYS A 47 32.21 -13.35 7.84
CA LYS A 47 31.87 -13.28 9.27
C LYS A 47 32.48 -12.03 9.90
N GLN A 48 31.70 -11.21 10.56
CA GLN A 48 32.13 -9.98 11.22
C GLN A 48 31.43 -9.82 12.56
N ASP A 49 32.08 -9.11 13.49
CA ASP A 49 31.42 -8.60 14.68
C ASP A 49 30.46 -7.46 14.28
N PRO A 50 29.14 -7.61 14.52
CA PRO A 50 28.16 -6.57 14.13
C PRO A 50 28.47 -5.20 14.71
N ALA A 51 28.99 -5.13 15.94
CA ALA A 51 29.34 -3.88 16.64
C ALA A 51 30.56 -3.18 16.02
N LYS A 52 31.42 -3.94 15.33
CA LYS A 52 32.62 -3.42 14.66
C LYS A 52 32.46 -3.27 13.15
N SER A 53 31.30 -3.66 12.59
CA SER A 53 31.04 -3.59 11.16
C SER A 53 31.02 -2.14 10.67
N ALA A 54 31.57 -1.91 9.49
CA ALA A 54 31.47 -0.63 8.79
C ALA A 54 30.09 -0.36 8.17
N LEU A 55 29.23 -1.39 8.08
CA LEU A 55 27.90 -1.29 7.49
C LEU A 55 26.96 -0.45 8.37
N PRO A 56 26.15 0.45 7.81
CA PRO A 56 25.10 1.16 8.53
C PRO A 56 23.92 0.21 8.81
N LEU A 57 24.12 -0.74 9.73
CA LEU A 57 23.18 -1.79 10.09
C LEU A 57 22.45 -1.43 11.38
N GLN A 58 21.12 -1.48 11.36
CA GLN A 58 20.27 -1.39 12.53
C GLN A 58 19.77 -2.79 12.88
N ILE A 59 20.06 -3.25 14.08
CA ILE A 59 19.57 -4.52 14.63
C ILE A 59 18.46 -4.19 15.63
N ILE A 60 17.32 -4.86 15.48
CA ILE A 60 16.13 -4.70 16.33
C ILE A 60 15.83 -6.08 16.91
N SER A 61 15.95 -6.22 18.21
CA SER A 61 15.67 -7.45 18.95
C SER A 61 14.17 -7.64 19.16
N THR A 62 13.75 -8.84 19.52
CA THR A 62 12.35 -9.11 19.93
C THR A 62 11.97 -8.37 21.21
N ASP A 63 12.93 -8.13 22.12
CA ASP A 63 12.69 -7.32 23.32
C ASP A 63 12.44 -5.85 22.96
N ASP A 64 13.16 -5.30 21.97
CA ASP A 64 12.90 -3.96 21.44
C ASP A 64 11.49 -3.87 20.86
N LEU A 65 11.08 -4.87 20.08
CA LEU A 65 9.72 -4.92 19.50
C LEU A 65 8.64 -4.96 20.58
N THR A 66 8.84 -5.79 21.60
CA THR A 66 7.90 -5.92 22.73
C THR A 66 7.81 -4.62 23.52
N ARG A 67 8.95 -4.00 23.84
CA ARG A 67 9.05 -2.74 24.57
C ARG A 67 8.29 -1.60 23.84
N GLU A 68 8.42 -1.51 22.53
CA GLU A 68 7.74 -0.52 21.71
C GLU A 68 6.28 -0.89 21.39
N GLY A 69 5.80 -2.02 21.86
CA GLY A 69 4.44 -2.52 21.56
C GLY A 69 4.26 -2.91 20.09
N ILE A 70 5.35 -3.19 19.37
CA ILE A 70 5.32 -3.59 17.96
C ILE A 70 4.98 -5.06 17.86
N ASN A 71 3.85 -5.36 17.26
CA ASN A 71 3.29 -6.71 17.23
C ASN A 71 3.03 -7.26 15.82
N SER A 72 3.25 -6.46 14.79
CA SER A 72 3.13 -6.90 13.40
C SER A 72 4.30 -6.40 12.56
N PRO A 73 4.62 -7.09 11.45
CA PRO A 73 5.63 -6.61 10.52
C PRO A 73 5.30 -5.24 9.95
N GLU A 74 4.02 -4.94 9.73
CA GLU A 74 3.56 -3.63 9.28
C GLU A 74 3.88 -2.53 10.32
N GLN A 75 3.59 -2.79 11.61
CA GLN A 75 3.93 -1.85 12.67
C GLN A 75 5.42 -1.60 12.76
N LEU A 76 6.26 -2.65 12.60
CA LEU A 76 7.70 -2.52 12.52
C LEU A 76 8.12 -1.60 11.38
N ILE A 77 7.62 -1.85 10.15
CA ILE A 77 7.95 -1.02 8.99
C ILE A 77 7.53 0.44 9.21
N SER A 78 6.36 0.66 9.80
CA SER A 78 5.87 2.00 10.12
C SER A 78 6.68 2.72 11.20
N TYR A 79 7.28 1.96 12.13
CA TYR A 79 8.15 2.47 13.19
C TYR A 79 9.51 2.95 12.65
N LEU A 80 10.03 2.33 11.59
CA LEU A 80 11.32 2.68 11.01
C LEU A 80 11.32 4.10 10.44
N SER A 81 12.15 4.99 10.99
CA SER A 81 12.27 6.37 10.49
C SER A 81 12.76 6.44 9.04
N THR A 82 13.54 5.45 8.61
CA THR A 82 14.07 5.33 7.23
C THR A 82 13.04 4.81 6.23
N ASN A 83 11.91 4.23 6.70
CA ASN A 83 10.85 3.80 5.78
C ASN A 83 10.12 5.02 5.19
N GLY A 84 9.83 5.00 3.90
CA GLY A 84 9.08 6.06 3.21
C GLY A 84 7.60 6.13 3.63
N ASN A 85 6.96 7.23 3.30
CA ASN A 85 5.52 7.43 3.48
C ASN A 85 4.80 7.25 2.15
N GLY A 86 4.90 6.05 1.59
CA GLY A 86 4.21 5.62 0.36
C GLY A 86 2.86 4.96 0.65
N ALA A 87 2.16 4.61 -0.42
CA ALA A 87 0.86 3.96 -0.36
C ALA A 87 0.93 2.43 -0.11
N ASP A 88 2.03 1.95 0.46
CA ASP A 88 2.34 0.51 0.60
C ASP A 88 1.98 -0.03 2.00
N ASN A 89 1.03 0.58 2.69
CA ASN A 89 0.55 0.15 4.01
C ASN A 89 -0.96 -0.12 4.02
N LEU A 90 -1.47 -0.81 5.05
CA LEU A 90 -2.88 -1.18 5.17
C LEU A 90 -3.83 0.02 5.17
N ALA A 91 -3.46 1.10 5.82
CA ALA A 91 -4.31 2.29 5.92
C ALA A 91 -4.38 3.04 4.58
N SER A 92 -3.24 3.21 3.87
CA SER A 92 -3.22 3.87 2.56
C SER A 92 -3.83 3.02 1.44
N ASN A 93 -3.79 1.70 1.54
CA ASN A 93 -4.53 0.81 0.65
C ASN A 93 -6.06 0.96 0.77
N ALA A 94 -6.55 1.64 1.82
CA ALA A 94 -7.96 1.98 1.94
C ALA A 94 -8.41 3.06 0.94
N ASP A 95 -7.50 3.84 0.37
CA ASP A 95 -7.87 4.86 -0.61
C ASP A 95 -8.21 4.26 -1.98
N VAL A 96 -9.28 4.76 -2.59
CA VAL A 96 -9.87 4.25 -3.85
C VAL A 96 -9.21 4.83 -5.10
N THR A 97 -8.41 5.87 -4.93
CA THR A 97 -8.09 6.82 -5.98
C THR A 97 -7.19 6.30 -7.08
N SER A 98 -6.44 5.23 -6.88
CA SER A 98 -5.61 4.67 -7.96
C SER A 98 -6.07 3.28 -8.39
N GLY A 99 -6.32 3.10 -9.68
CA GLY A 99 -6.63 1.79 -10.26
C GLY A 99 -5.53 0.74 -10.05
N ALA A 100 -4.28 1.19 -9.85
CA ALA A 100 -3.12 0.34 -9.57
C ALA A 100 -3.18 -0.35 -8.20
N GLN A 101 -3.98 0.16 -7.26
CA GLN A 101 -4.11 -0.39 -5.91
C GLN A 101 -5.33 -1.29 -5.70
N ARG A 102 -6.15 -1.46 -6.72
CA ARG A 102 -7.27 -2.40 -6.66
C ARG A 102 -6.74 -3.82 -6.60
N GLY A 103 -7.15 -4.57 -5.57
CA GLY A 103 -6.75 -5.96 -5.38
C GLY A 103 -5.48 -6.20 -4.57
N THR A 104 -4.79 -5.16 -4.14
CA THR A 104 -3.65 -5.28 -3.22
C THR A 104 -4.04 -5.11 -1.75
N ASN A 105 -5.32 -5.25 -1.44
CA ASN A 105 -5.82 -5.15 -0.07
C ASN A 105 -5.11 -6.15 0.83
N GLY A 106 -4.76 -5.69 2.01
CA GLY A 106 -4.01 -6.46 2.98
C GLY A 106 -2.50 -6.49 2.74
N LEU A 107 -1.99 -5.94 1.64
CA LEU A 107 -0.57 -5.80 1.39
C LEU A 107 0.05 -4.73 2.29
N SER A 108 1.14 -5.09 2.97
CA SER A 108 2.05 -4.14 3.60
C SER A 108 3.46 -4.40 3.10
N ALA A 109 4.12 -3.37 2.56
CA ALA A 109 5.44 -3.50 1.99
C ALA A 109 6.41 -2.45 2.53
N ALA A 110 7.68 -2.84 2.64
CA ALA A 110 8.75 -1.95 3.06
C ALA A 110 9.18 -1.03 1.91
N ASN A 111 9.50 0.22 2.23
CA ASN A 111 9.91 1.24 1.28
C ASN A 111 11.06 2.06 1.86
N LEU A 112 12.24 1.47 2.00
CA LEU A 112 13.38 2.14 2.60
C LEU A 112 13.82 3.37 1.80
N ARG A 113 14.05 4.48 2.50
CA ARG A 113 14.48 5.77 1.94
C ARG A 113 13.53 6.33 0.86
N GLY A 114 12.27 5.86 0.84
CA GLY A 114 11.28 6.30 -0.14
C GLY A 114 11.62 5.96 -1.60
N GLN A 115 12.42 4.90 -1.83
CA GLN A 115 12.82 4.48 -3.18
C GLN A 115 11.76 3.64 -3.90
N GLY A 116 10.68 3.29 -3.23
CA GLY A 116 9.63 2.40 -3.69
C GLY A 116 9.75 0.99 -3.11
N SER A 117 8.63 0.33 -2.91
CA SER A 117 8.59 -1.01 -2.31
C SER A 117 9.26 -2.08 -3.18
N ALA A 118 9.27 -1.91 -4.49
CA ALA A 118 10.01 -2.77 -5.42
C ALA A 118 11.54 -2.55 -5.41
N SER A 119 12.02 -1.51 -4.72
CA SER A 119 13.46 -1.18 -4.58
C SER A 119 13.99 -1.45 -3.17
N THR A 120 13.20 -2.12 -2.32
CA THR A 120 13.57 -2.56 -0.99
C THR A 120 13.59 -4.07 -0.93
N LEU A 121 14.75 -4.66 -0.68
CA LEU A 121 14.89 -6.10 -0.61
C LEU A 121 14.46 -6.63 0.76
N VAL A 122 13.52 -7.58 0.77
CA VAL A 122 13.07 -8.28 1.98
C VAL A 122 13.57 -9.72 1.94
N LEU A 123 14.22 -10.14 3.02
CA LEU A 123 14.79 -11.47 3.18
C LEU A 123 14.23 -12.14 4.45
N LEU A 124 14.21 -13.46 4.43
CA LEU A 124 14.04 -14.32 5.59
C LEU A 124 15.23 -15.27 5.68
N ASN A 125 15.99 -15.17 6.77
CA ASN A 125 17.24 -15.94 6.96
C ASN A 125 18.24 -15.79 5.79
N GLY A 126 18.35 -14.54 5.26
CA GLY A 126 19.27 -14.19 4.19
C GLY A 126 18.86 -14.64 2.78
N ARG A 127 17.67 -15.22 2.59
CA ARG A 127 17.12 -15.63 1.28
C ARG A 127 15.83 -14.91 0.97
N ARG A 128 15.56 -14.76 -0.34
CA ARG A 128 14.35 -14.05 -0.83
C ARG A 128 13.08 -14.79 -0.43
N VAL A 129 12.05 -14.01 -0.18
CA VAL A 129 10.64 -14.45 -0.09
C VAL A 129 9.91 -14.10 -1.40
N ALA A 130 8.76 -14.72 -1.64
CA ALA A 130 7.99 -14.45 -2.85
C ALA A 130 7.36 -13.07 -2.81
N ALA A 131 7.36 -12.34 -3.92
CA ALA A 131 6.59 -11.13 -4.09
C ALA A 131 5.09 -11.44 -4.04
N HIS A 132 4.27 -10.45 -3.70
CA HIS A 132 2.82 -10.58 -3.60
C HIS A 132 2.19 -11.02 -4.93
N GLY A 133 1.31 -12.02 -4.88
CA GLY A 133 0.77 -12.69 -6.06
C GLY A 133 0.07 -11.76 -7.05
N LEU A 134 -0.60 -10.70 -6.59
CA LEU A 134 -1.30 -9.75 -7.48
C LEU A 134 -0.37 -8.68 -8.04
N THR A 135 0.58 -8.17 -7.25
CA THR A 135 1.49 -7.12 -7.72
C THR A 135 2.67 -7.64 -8.51
N GLY A 136 3.17 -8.83 -8.16
CA GLY A 136 4.34 -9.43 -8.79
C GLY A 136 5.66 -8.65 -8.59
N SER A 137 5.69 -7.64 -7.69
CA SER A 137 6.84 -6.76 -7.53
C SER A 137 7.21 -6.45 -6.07
N ALA A 138 6.25 -6.21 -5.19
CA ALA A 138 6.48 -5.90 -3.78
C ALA A 138 6.31 -7.15 -2.91
N VAL A 139 7.09 -7.27 -1.85
CA VAL A 139 6.96 -8.33 -0.85
C VAL A 139 5.96 -7.89 0.21
N ASP A 140 4.96 -8.72 0.49
CA ASP A 140 4.06 -8.53 1.62
C ASP A 140 4.76 -8.97 2.91
N VAL A 141 5.05 -8.02 3.81
CA VAL A 141 5.71 -8.34 5.08
C VAL A 141 4.80 -9.09 6.06
N ASN A 142 3.47 -9.07 5.86
CA ASN A 142 2.53 -9.81 6.71
C ASN A 142 2.70 -11.34 6.63
N GLN A 143 3.43 -11.85 5.62
CA GLN A 143 3.79 -13.27 5.52
C GLN A 143 4.87 -13.70 6.53
N ILE A 144 5.54 -12.76 7.20
CA ILE A 144 6.64 -13.04 8.11
C ILE A 144 6.12 -13.51 9.47
N PRO A 145 6.59 -14.66 9.99
CA PRO A 145 6.13 -15.22 11.26
C PRO A 145 6.79 -14.51 12.45
N MET A 146 6.23 -13.40 12.92
CA MET A 146 6.79 -12.57 14.00
C MET A 146 7.16 -13.36 15.26
N ALA A 147 6.35 -14.34 15.65
CA ALA A 147 6.60 -15.14 16.85
C ALA A 147 7.85 -16.06 16.75
N ALA A 148 8.28 -16.36 15.51
CA ALA A 148 9.48 -17.13 15.25
C ALA A 148 10.76 -16.27 15.19
N LEU A 149 10.63 -14.94 15.20
CA LEU A 149 11.80 -14.05 15.04
C LEU A 149 12.69 -14.07 16.28
N GLU A 150 13.98 -13.95 16.03
CA GLU A 150 15.02 -13.64 17.01
C GLU A 150 15.36 -12.15 16.92
N ARG A 151 15.57 -11.62 15.72
CA ARG A 151 15.88 -10.22 15.46
C ARG A 151 15.52 -9.82 14.03
N VAL A 152 15.53 -8.51 13.78
CA VAL A 152 15.40 -7.92 12.44
C VAL A 152 16.63 -7.07 12.16
N GLU A 153 17.24 -7.28 11.02
CA GLU A 153 18.40 -6.53 10.54
C GLU A 153 17.99 -5.60 9.40
N VAL A 154 18.17 -4.30 9.57
CA VAL A 154 17.87 -3.28 8.58
C VAL A 154 19.17 -2.66 8.08
N LEU A 155 19.58 -3.04 6.89
CA LEU A 155 20.77 -2.48 6.24
C LEU A 155 20.37 -1.21 5.48
N LYS A 156 20.90 -0.10 5.94
CA LYS A 156 20.67 1.25 5.39
C LYS A 156 21.77 1.61 4.38
N ASP A 157 22.00 0.72 3.40
CA ASP A 157 22.98 0.91 2.31
C ASP A 157 22.58 0.07 1.10
N GLY A 158 23.04 0.43 -0.08
CA GLY A 158 22.86 -0.39 -1.26
C GLY A 158 23.60 -1.71 -1.14
N ALA A 159 22.95 -2.79 -1.55
CA ALA A 159 23.46 -4.14 -1.39
C ALA A 159 23.36 -5.01 -2.63
N SER A 160 23.24 -4.40 -3.81
CA SER A 160 23.17 -5.14 -5.08
C SER A 160 24.43 -5.96 -5.37
N ALA A 161 25.59 -5.52 -4.88
CA ALA A 161 26.84 -6.29 -4.97
C ALA A 161 26.83 -7.62 -4.18
N ILE A 162 25.88 -7.80 -3.24
CA ILE A 162 25.73 -9.00 -2.42
C ILE A 162 24.48 -9.80 -2.81
N TYR A 163 23.34 -9.12 -3.05
CA TYR A 163 22.03 -9.75 -3.22
C TYR A 163 21.41 -9.58 -4.62
N GLY A 164 22.05 -8.81 -5.51
CA GLY A 164 21.53 -8.52 -6.86
C GLY A 164 20.42 -7.46 -6.87
N THR A 165 19.45 -7.62 -7.75
CA THR A 165 18.34 -6.67 -7.96
C THR A 165 17.57 -6.31 -6.67
N ASP A 166 16.87 -5.20 -6.70
CA ASP A 166 15.90 -4.70 -5.68
C ASP A 166 16.51 -4.14 -4.39
N ALA A 167 17.83 -4.24 -4.19
CA ALA A 167 18.52 -3.76 -2.99
C ALA A 167 19.04 -2.31 -3.17
N ILE A 168 18.23 -1.40 -3.73
CA ILE A 168 18.58 0.01 -3.96
C ILE A 168 18.32 0.83 -2.70
N GLY A 169 17.11 0.79 -2.13
CA GLY A 169 16.75 1.54 -0.92
C GLY A 169 17.41 1.00 0.35
N GLY A 170 17.71 -0.30 0.35
CA GLY A 170 18.27 -1.05 1.46
C GLY A 170 17.74 -2.48 1.53
N VAL A 171 18.06 -3.17 2.63
CA VAL A 171 17.65 -4.56 2.87
C VAL A 171 17.03 -4.68 4.25
N ILE A 172 15.92 -5.39 4.36
CA ILE A 172 15.36 -5.85 5.63
C ILE A 172 15.46 -7.37 5.67
N ASN A 173 16.18 -7.90 6.63
CA ASN A 173 16.37 -9.33 6.81
C ASN A 173 15.79 -9.75 8.16
N PHE A 174 14.75 -10.58 8.10
CA PHE A 174 14.13 -11.18 9.27
C PHE A 174 14.89 -12.45 9.62
N ILE A 175 15.44 -12.51 10.82
CA ILE A 175 16.20 -13.64 11.34
C ILE A 175 15.35 -14.40 12.34
N THR A 176 15.16 -15.68 12.13
CA THR A 176 14.35 -16.56 12.99
C THR A 176 15.23 -17.26 14.03
N LYS A 177 14.62 -17.68 15.12
CA LYS A 177 15.23 -18.53 16.13
C LYS A 177 15.78 -19.81 15.51
N THR A 178 16.94 -20.23 15.92
CA THR A 178 17.61 -21.44 15.44
C THR A 178 17.75 -22.52 16.52
N ASN A 179 17.70 -22.12 17.80
CA ASN A 179 17.77 -22.99 18.96
C ASN A 179 16.72 -22.51 19.98
N PHE A 180 15.72 -23.35 20.24
CA PHE A 180 14.65 -23.04 21.18
C PHE A 180 14.19 -24.31 21.86
N GLN A 181 14.10 -24.31 23.20
CA GLN A 181 13.60 -25.41 24.01
C GLN A 181 12.34 -24.99 24.77
N GLY A 182 11.47 -25.95 24.98
CA GLY A 182 10.25 -25.77 25.76
C GLY A 182 9.08 -25.24 24.94
N LEU A 183 8.12 -24.62 25.60
CA LEU A 183 6.89 -24.10 25.04
C LEU A 183 6.73 -22.64 25.44
N ALA A 184 6.57 -21.74 24.47
CA ALA A 184 6.21 -20.36 24.70
C ALA A 184 4.82 -20.08 24.11
N LEU A 185 3.92 -19.54 24.94
CA LEU A 185 2.59 -19.09 24.53
C LEU A 185 2.54 -17.57 24.68
N ASN A 186 1.99 -16.87 23.68
CA ASN A 186 1.78 -15.44 23.76
C ASN A 186 0.37 -15.08 23.30
N ALA A 187 -0.32 -14.28 24.13
CA ALA A 187 -1.61 -13.67 23.82
C ALA A 187 -1.47 -12.15 23.87
N PHE A 188 -1.93 -11.49 22.82
CA PHE A 188 -1.82 -10.04 22.67
C PHE A 188 -3.16 -9.42 22.25
N THR A 189 -3.45 -8.24 22.78
CA THR A 189 -4.56 -7.39 22.32
C THR A 189 -4.16 -5.94 22.25
N ASP A 190 -4.72 -5.21 21.28
CA ASP A 190 -4.62 -3.76 21.12
C ASP A 190 -6.03 -3.23 20.83
N MET A 191 -6.60 -2.48 21.75
CA MET A 191 -7.98 -2.01 21.71
C MET A 191 -8.01 -0.48 21.72
N ALA A 192 -8.53 0.11 20.64
CA ALA A 192 -8.72 1.55 20.57
C ALA A 192 -9.79 2.02 21.58
N GLU A 193 -9.54 3.12 22.29
CA GLU A 193 -10.46 3.69 23.30
C GLU A 193 -11.80 4.06 22.68
N ALA A 194 -11.78 4.69 21.52
CA ALA A 194 -12.97 5.10 20.77
C ALA A 194 -13.67 3.93 20.03
N GLY A 195 -13.20 2.68 20.23
CA GLY A 195 -13.73 1.51 19.53
C GLY A 195 -13.25 1.37 18.08
N GLY A 196 -13.58 0.24 17.44
CA GLY A 196 -13.11 -0.10 16.08
C GLY A 196 -11.63 -0.44 16.01
N GLY A 197 -11.18 -1.08 14.96
CA GLY A 197 -9.76 -1.32 14.67
C GLY A 197 -8.98 -2.16 15.70
N ALA A 198 -9.66 -2.97 16.55
CA ALA A 198 -9.01 -3.79 17.54
C ALA A 198 -8.17 -4.91 16.90
N ILE A 199 -7.04 -5.22 17.53
CA ILE A 199 -6.11 -6.28 17.08
C ILE A 199 -6.00 -7.33 18.19
N TYR A 200 -6.11 -8.59 17.81
CA TYR A 200 -5.93 -9.75 18.68
C TYR A 200 -4.93 -10.69 18.07
N ARG A 201 -3.99 -11.21 18.87
CA ARG A 201 -3.07 -12.24 18.44
C ARG A 201 -2.92 -13.33 19.47
N LEU A 202 -2.82 -14.54 18.98
CA LEU A 202 -2.45 -15.71 19.76
C LEU A 202 -1.33 -16.44 19.03
N SER A 203 -0.26 -16.78 19.73
CA SER A 203 0.84 -17.56 19.16
C SER A 203 1.37 -18.58 20.13
N ALA A 204 1.88 -19.68 19.58
CA ALA A 204 2.54 -20.75 20.30
C ALA A 204 3.85 -21.10 19.58
N THR A 205 4.94 -21.22 20.33
CA THR A 205 6.25 -21.69 19.85
C THR A 205 6.66 -22.86 20.74
N GLY A 206 6.94 -24.00 20.14
CA GLY A 206 7.47 -25.19 20.81
C GLY A 206 8.82 -25.59 20.22
N GLY A 207 9.72 -26.07 21.04
CA GLY A 207 11.03 -26.55 20.60
C GLY A 207 11.57 -27.69 21.46
N TYR A 208 12.37 -28.54 20.83
CA TYR A 208 12.97 -29.70 21.47
C TYR A 208 14.40 -29.91 20.96
N GLY A 209 15.31 -30.24 21.89
CA GLY A 209 16.73 -30.45 21.68
C GLY A 209 17.51 -29.15 21.77
N ASP A 210 18.83 -29.24 22.08
CA ASP A 210 19.78 -28.15 22.12
C ASP A 210 20.92 -28.38 21.12
N LEU A 211 21.19 -27.37 20.29
CA LEU A 211 22.24 -27.49 19.25
C LEU A 211 23.66 -27.67 19.84
N ASN A 212 23.89 -27.23 21.06
CA ASN A 212 25.22 -27.31 21.69
C ASN A 212 25.36 -28.59 22.53
N GLU A 213 24.26 -29.05 23.18
CA GLU A 213 24.27 -30.21 24.05
C GLU A 213 23.87 -31.49 23.30
N ASP A 214 22.76 -31.43 22.55
CA ASP A 214 22.18 -32.59 21.85
C ASP A 214 22.63 -32.71 20.38
N GLY A 215 23.23 -31.64 19.82
CA GLY A 215 23.60 -31.54 18.41
C GLY A 215 22.42 -31.37 17.45
N PHE A 216 21.21 -31.18 17.94
CA PHE A 216 20.05 -30.89 17.11
C PHE A 216 19.05 -29.99 17.83
N ASN A 217 18.21 -29.32 17.05
CA ASN A 217 17.02 -28.60 17.53
C ASN A 217 15.89 -28.71 16.51
N ILE A 218 14.69 -28.93 16.99
CA ILE A 218 13.46 -28.85 16.19
C ILE A 218 12.54 -27.85 16.84
N LEU A 219 12.11 -26.83 16.11
CA LEU A 219 11.18 -25.85 16.59
C LEU A 219 10.01 -25.62 15.63
N ALA A 220 8.86 -25.30 16.17
CA ALA A 220 7.66 -24.96 15.42
C ALA A 220 6.95 -23.78 16.06
N THR A 221 6.41 -22.89 15.24
CA THR A 221 5.63 -21.73 15.67
C THR A 221 4.35 -21.63 14.86
N VAL A 222 3.25 -21.32 15.50
CA VAL A 222 1.98 -20.94 14.86
C VAL A 222 1.47 -19.66 15.48
N SER A 223 0.93 -18.77 14.67
CA SER A 223 0.33 -17.52 15.16
C SER A 223 -0.89 -17.15 14.34
N ARG A 224 -1.95 -16.75 15.01
CA ARG A 224 -3.14 -16.16 14.39
C ARG A 224 -3.31 -14.73 14.87
N SER A 225 -3.42 -13.81 13.93
CA SER A 225 -3.68 -12.40 14.15
C SER A 225 -4.99 -11.99 13.50
N VAL A 226 -5.83 -11.26 14.23
CA VAL A 226 -7.11 -10.74 13.73
C VAL A 226 -7.14 -9.25 14.01
N SER A 227 -7.07 -8.45 12.95
CA SER A 227 -7.30 -7.01 12.98
C SER A 227 -8.73 -6.73 12.53
N LYS A 228 -9.49 -6.02 13.34
CA LYS A 228 -10.87 -5.62 13.02
C LYS A 228 -10.87 -4.38 12.14
N ALA A 229 -11.93 -4.22 11.36
CA ALA A 229 -12.15 -2.99 10.60
C ALA A 229 -12.28 -1.78 11.53
N LEU A 230 -11.77 -0.64 11.07
CA LEU A 230 -12.08 0.68 11.60
C LEU A 230 -12.77 1.46 10.49
N ASN A 231 -14.01 1.89 10.72
CA ASN A 231 -14.78 2.60 9.71
C ASN A 231 -14.60 4.13 9.85
N GLY A 232 -14.83 4.86 8.78
CA GLY A 232 -14.81 6.31 8.80
C GLY A 232 -15.86 6.93 9.70
N SER A 233 -17.03 6.25 9.84
CA SER A 233 -18.08 6.65 10.78
C SER A 233 -17.67 6.58 12.26
N ASP A 234 -16.63 5.81 12.58
CA ASP A 234 -16.16 5.62 13.96
C ASP A 234 -15.22 6.73 14.43
N ARG A 235 -14.88 7.69 13.57
CA ARG A 235 -13.92 8.78 13.86
C ARG A 235 -14.43 10.15 13.45
N SER A 236 -14.46 11.06 14.41
CA SER A 236 -14.96 12.42 14.23
C SER A 236 -14.09 13.28 13.31
N PHE A 237 -12.78 13.02 13.25
CA PHE A 237 -11.88 13.75 12.37
C PHE A 237 -12.11 13.43 10.88
N VAL A 238 -12.76 12.31 10.57
CA VAL A 238 -13.18 11.95 9.20
C VAL A 238 -14.44 12.73 8.86
N ASN A 239 -14.28 13.99 8.51
CA ASN A 239 -15.35 14.88 8.13
C ASN A 239 -14.95 15.64 6.86
N GLY A 240 -15.56 15.26 5.74
CA GLY A 240 -15.33 15.88 4.44
C GLY A 240 -15.96 17.27 4.28
N ASN A 241 -16.79 17.73 5.24
CA ASN A 241 -17.44 19.02 5.20
C ASN A 241 -16.82 20.01 6.20
N GLN A 242 -15.73 20.63 5.80
CA GLN A 242 -15.01 21.65 6.58
C GLN A 242 -14.70 22.87 5.69
N PRO A 243 -15.74 23.56 5.17
CA PRO A 243 -15.57 24.59 4.14
C PRO A 243 -14.68 25.76 4.60
N ASN A 244 -14.71 26.14 5.89
CA ASN A 244 -13.83 27.18 6.43
C ASN A 244 -12.34 26.79 6.37
N ARG A 245 -12.05 25.48 6.41
CA ARG A 245 -10.70 24.93 6.26
C ARG A 245 -10.36 24.59 4.81
N GLY A 246 -11.25 24.91 3.87
CA GLY A 246 -11.06 24.69 2.45
C GLY A 246 -11.37 23.27 1.97
N LEU A 247 -12.09 22.44 2.74
CA LEU A 247 -12.49 21.10 2.39
C LEU A 247 -13.99 20.98 2.21
N SER A 248 -14.40 20.47 1.06
CA SER A 248 -15.76 20.03 0.75
C SER A 248 -15.70 18.82 -0.19
N VAL A 249 -16.72 17.98 -0.17
CA VAL A 249 -16.79 16.79 -1.03
C VAL A 249 -17.38 17.14 -2.38
N ASP A 250 -16.79 16.67 -3.48
CA ASP A 250 -17.29 16.94 -4.86
C ASP A 250 -18.31 15.91 -5.35
N THR A 251 -18.70 14.94 -4.56
CA THR A 251 -19.68 13.98 -5.05
C THR A 251 -21.10 14.51 -4.95
N ARG A 252 -21.69 14.88 -6.08
CA ARG A 252 -23.09 15.23 -6.24
C ARG A 252 -23.98 14.00 -6.48
N GLY A 253 -23.42 12.80 -6.43
CA GLY A 253 -24.14 11.56 -6.26
C GLY A 253 -24.48 11.39 -4.80
N THR A 254 -25.71 11.66 -4.45
CA THR A 254 -26.25 11.70 -3.07
C THR A 254 -27.32 10.63 -2.88
N PRO A 255 -27.63 10.22 -1.64
CA PRO A 255 -28.69 9.24 -1.35
C PRO A 255 -30.08 9.63 -1.87
N ILE A 256 -30.40 10.92 -1.91
CA ILE A 256 -31.49 11.47 -2.71
C ILE A 256 -30.86 12.04 -3.98
N ALA A 257 -31.27 11.55 -5.15
CA ALA A 257 -30.59 11.84 -6.42
C ALA A 257 -30.58 13.32 -6.78
N THR A 258 -29.49 13.73 -7.43
CA THR A 258 -29.35 15.04 -8.07
C THR A 258 -29.74 14.92 -9.54
N ALA A 259 -30.67 15.74 -10.00
CA ALA A 259 -31.11 15.80 -11.40
C ALA A 259 -30.13 16.63 -12.24
N PHE A 260 -29.91 16.21 -13.50
CA PHE A 260 -29.01 16.87 -14.45
C PHE A 260 -29.69 17.19 -15.77
N ALA A 261 -29.30 18.27 -16.42
CA ALA A 261 -29.80 18.67 -17.72
C ALA A 261 -29.29 17.80 -18.88
N THR A 262 -28.04 17.28 -18.71
CA THR A 262 -27.38 16.43 -19.70
C THR A 262 -27.12 15.06 -19.08
N GLY A 263 -26.97 14.04 -19.89
CA GLY A 263 -26.64 12.69 -19.43
C GLY A 263 -27.63 11.62 -19.82
N SER A 264 -28.73 11.97 -20.44
CA SER A 264 -29.45 10.99 -21.23
C SER A 264 -28.64 10.76 -22.50
N ASN A 265 -28.07 9.58 -22.65
CA ASN A 265 -27.56 9.16 -23.94
C ASN A 265 -28.71 9.29 -24.96
N ALA A 266 -28.51 10.04 -26.03
CA ALA A 266 -29.50 10.25 -27.07
C ALA A 266 -30.07 8.95 -27.65
N LEU A 267 -29.34 7.83 -27.51
CA LEU A 267 -29.80 6.49 -27.89
C LEU A 267 -30.94 5.96 -26.99
N PHE A 268 -31.09 6.42 -25.76
CA PHE A 268 -32.02 5.86 -24.77
C PHE A 268 -33.08 6.84 -24.27
N ALA A 269 -32.86 8.13 -24.48
CA ALA A 269 -33.88 9.17 -24.30
C ALA A 269 -33.81 10.14 -25.49
N PRO A 270 -34.24 9.72 -26.67
CA PRO A 270 -34.11 10.52 -27.88
C PRO A 270 -34.86 11.86 -27.80
N THR A 271 -35.82 11.99 -26.91
CA THR A 271 -36.56 13.23 -26.64
C THR A 271 -35.88 14.14 -25.60
N GLY A 272 -34.69 13.78 -25.11
CA GLY A 272 -34.01 14.48 -24.06
C GLY A 272 -34.52 14.14 -22.65
N SER A 273 -34.03 14.83 -21.64
CA SER A 273 -34.47 14.71 -20.24
C SER A 273 -35.30 15.91 -19.80
N LEU A 274 -35.91 15.81 -18.62
CA LEU A 274 -36.74 16.85 -18.02
C LEU A 274 -36.05 18.22 -18.00
N LEU A 275 -34.74 18.27 -17.71
CA LEU A 275 -33.96 19.50 -17.62
C LEU A 275 -33.22 19.87 -18.91
N SER A 276 -33.35 19.08 -19.99
CA SER A 276 -32.63 19.30 -21.24
C SER A 276 -33.29 20.30 -22.15
N GLY A 277 -32.49 21.10 -22.87
CA GLY A 277 -32.96 22.01 -23.90
C GLY A 277 -33.68 23.27 -23.40
N VAL A 278 -33.61 23.54 -22.09
CA VAL A 278 -34.14 24.75 -21.46
C VAL A 278 -33.07 25.44 -20.61
N THR A 279 -33.15 26.76 -20.53
CA THR A 279 -32.28 27.55 -19.66
C THR A 279 -32.88 27.60 -18.26
N LEU A 280 -32.25 26.94 -17.29
CA LEU A 280 -32.75 26.86 -15.91
C LEU A 280 -32.37 28.14 -15.17
N LEU A 281 -33.22 29.13 -15.23
CA LEU A 281 -32.97 30.43 -14.64
C LEU A 281 -34.07 30.74 -13.59
N GLU A 282 -33.67 30.96 -12.35
CA GLU A 282 -34.58 31.43 -11.31
C GLU A 282 -34.86 32.93 -11.44
N ALA A 283 -35.94 33.36 -10.86
CA ALA A 283 -36.34 34.75 -10.91
C ALA A 283 -35.25 35.70 -10.35
N GLY A 284 -34.78 36.63 -11.18
CA GLY A 284 -33.72 37.59 -10.80
C GLY A 284 -32.28 37.07 -10.93
N ALA A 285 -32.06 35.81 -11.28
CA ALA A 285 -30.72 35.27 -11.50
C ALA A 285 -30.21 35.57 -12.92
N THR A 286 -28.90 35.76 -13.07
CA THR A 286 -28.22 35.99 -14.35
C THR A 286 -27.46 34.76 -14.86
N VAL A 287 -27.12 33.82 -13.96
CA VAL A 287 -26.39 32.59 -14.28
C VAL A 287 -27.34 31.40 -14.21
N PRO A 288 -27.45 30.59 -15.27
CA PRO A 288 -28.27 29.39 -15.23
C PRO A 288 -27.78 28.34 -14.26
N ALA A 289 -28.67 27.62 -13.60
CA ALA A 289 -28.37 26.48 -12.75
C ALA A 289 -28.16 25.21 -13.63
N THR A 290 -26.93 24.87 -13.98
CA THR A 290 -26.61 23.78 -14.90
C THR A 290 -25.79 22.63 -14.29
N GLY A 291 -25.20 22.85 -13.12
CA GLY A 291 -24.29 21.91 -12.45
C GLY A 291 -24.97 20.73 -11.71
N GLY A 292 -26.27 20.56 -11.92
CA GLY A 292 -27.12 19.57 -11.25
C GLY A 292 -27.99 20.23 -10.17
N ILE A 293 -29.20 19.69 -9.99
CA ILE A 293 -30.19 20.22 -9.04
C ILE A 293 -30.64 19.09 -8.13
N ASN A 294 -30.48 19.25 -6.83
CA ASN A 294 -31.03 18.39 -5.81
C ASN A 294 -32.29 19.02 -5.22
N ILE A 295 -33.38 18.26 -5.19
CA ILE A 295 -34.66 18.79 -4.68
C ILE A 295 -34.62 19.17 -3.20
N LEU A 296 -33.67 18.68 -2.44
CA LEU A 296 -33.50 19.03 -1.03
C LEU A 296 -32.90 20.43 -0.84
N ASP A 297 -32.14 20.91 -1.81
CA ASP A 297 -31.46 22.21 -1.74
C ASP A 297 -32.25 23.34 -2.40
N LEU A 298 -33.39 23.01 -2.99
CA LEU A 298 -34.29 24.01 -3.55
C LEU A 298 -34.94 24.88 -2.46
N PRO A 299 -35.37 26.11 -2.76
CA PRO A 299 -36.15 26.92 -1.84
C PRO A 299 -37.36 26.16 -1.29
N GLY A 300 -37.47 26.06 0.04
CA GLY A 300 -38.51 25.27 0.70
C GLY A 300 -38.22 23.76 0.78
N GLY A 301 -37.07 23.28 0.30
CA GLY A 301 -36.60 21.91 0.47
C GLY A 301 -36.18 21.59 1.89
N ALA A 302 -36.03 20.31 2.22
CA ALA A 302 -35.65 19.84 3.56
C ALA A 302 -34.19 20.14 3.93
N GLY A 303 -33.38 20.63 3.00
CA GLY A 303 -31.94 20.83 3.15
C GLY A 303 -31.13 19.55 2.94
N CYS A 304 -29.92 19.68 2.45
CA CYS A 304 -29.01 18.57 2.17
C CYS A 304 -28.65 17.77 3.44
N ALA A 305 -28.56 18.43 4.60
CA ALA A 305 -28.27 17.81 5.89
C ALA A 305 -29.39 16.88 6.41
N SER A 306 -30.56 16.86 5.77
CA SER A 306 -31.62 15.86 6.04
C SER A 306 -31.24 14.43 5.66
N MET A 307 -30.21 14.27 4.81
CA MET A 307 -29.59 12.98 4.53
C MET A 307 -28.44 12.72 5.51
N ASP A 308 -28.32 11.53 6.06
CA ASP A 308 -27.14 11.17 6.86
C ASP A 308 -25.86 11.27 6.02
N GLY A 309 -24.90 12.10 6.48
CA GLY A 309 -23.71 12.44 5.71
C GLY A 309 -23.91 13.42 4.55
N GLY A 310 -25.13 13.96 4.39
CA GLY A 310 -25.42 14.98 3.38
C GLY A 310 -24.96 16.38 3.80
N MET A 311 -24.57 17.18 2.83
CA MET A 311 -24.13 18.57 2.97
C MET A 311 -24.44 19.40 1.73
N ALA A 312 -24.50 20.70 1.88
CA ALA A 312 -24.59 21.57 0.71
C ALA A 312 -23.30 21.45 -0.13
N TYR A 313 -23.44 21.40 -1.45
CA TYR A 313 -22.28 21.41 -2.35
C TYR A 313 -21.65 22.82 -2.34
N ASP A 314 -20.36 22.89 -2.09
CA ASP A 314 -19.63 24.17 -2.13
C ASP A 314 -19.18 24.47 -3.57
N ASP A 315 -20.04 25.18 -4.30
CA ASP A 315 -19.81 25.52 -5.70
C ASP A 315 -18.59 26.44 -5.90
N GLN A 316 -18.26 27.24 -4.91
CA GLN A 316 -17.12 28.15 -4.94
C GLN A 316 -15.81 27.40 -4.73
N LEU A 317 -15.72 26.53 -3.71
CA LEU A 317 -14.52 25.70 -3.47
C LEU A 317 -14.21 24.82 -4.69
N TRP A 318 -15.23 24.33 -5.39
CA TRP A 318 -15.06 23.50 -6.59
C TRP A 318 -14.96 24.33 -7.89
N ALA A 319 -14.99 25.66 -7.80
CA ALA A 319 -14.97 26.59 -8.94
C ALA A 319 -16.07 26.23 -9.97
N ASN A 320 -17.26 25.88 -9.50
CA ASN A 320 -18.42 25.47 -10.32
C ASN A 320 -19.67 26.22 -9.93
N THR A 321 -19.69 27.50 -10.22
CA THR A 321 -20.74 28.47 -9.80
C THR A 321 -22.13 28.17 -10.38
N SER A 322 -22.29 27.25 -11.32
CA SER A 322 -23.57 26.83 -11.86
C SER A 322 -24.27 25.72 -11.05
N ALA A 323 -23.61 25.17 -10.03
CA ALA A 323 -24.10 24.06 -9.20
C ALA A 323 -24.76 24.53 -7.88
N ARG A 324 -25.47 25.63 -7.91
CA ARG A 324 -26.00 26.34 -6.71
C ARG A 324 -27.04 25.56 -5.91
N PHE A 325 -27.75 24.62 -6.51
CA PHE A 325 -28.79 23.83 -5.85
C PHE A 325 -28.37 22.36 -5.75
N ALA A 326 -27.14 22.10 -5.40
CA ALA A 326 -26.61 20.76 -5.35
C ALA A 326 -26.27 20.35 -3.93
N CYS A 327 -26.60 19.11 -3.58
CA CYS A 327 -26.07 18.46 -2.39
C CYS A 327 -24.81 17.66 -2.70
N ALA A 328 -23.93 17.56 -1.71
CA ALA A 328 -22.83 16.60 -1.67
C ALA A 328 -23.06 15.56 -0.58
N TRP A 329 -22.30 14.48 -0.61
CA TRP A 329 -22.39 13.43 0.39
C TRP A 329 -21.00 12.97 0.83
N ASP A 330 -20.79 12.86 2.15
CA ASP A 330 -19.51 12.48 2.74
C ASP A 330 -19.24 10.98 2.57
N THR A 331 -18.48 10.65 1.52
CA THR A 331 -18.08 9.28 1.21
C THR A 331 -17.05 8.72 2.18
N GLY A 332 -16.33 9.56 2.90
CA GLY A 332 -15.32 9.17 3.88
C GLY A 332 -15.92 8.37 5.05
N ARG A 333 -17.16 8.67 5.42
CA ARG A 333 -17.87 7.96 6.49
C ARG A 333 -18.18 6.50 6.15
N ALA A 334 -18.38 6.19 4.87
CA ALA A 334 -18.65 4.84 4.40
C ALA A 334 -17.37 4.02 4.13
N ALA A 335 -16.22 4.67 4.09
CA ALA A 335 -14.94 4.02 3.85
C ALA A 335 -14.40 3.33 5.10
N VAL A 336 -13.52 2.35 4.89
CA VAL A 336 -12.75 1.70 5.96
C VAL A 336 -11.41 2.39 6.10
N LEU A 337 -11.10 2.90 7.29
CA LEU A 337 -9.83 3.56 7.62
C LEU A 337 -8.71 2.56 7.90
N GLN A 338 -9.04 1.44 8.54
CA GLN A 338 -8.16 0.28 8.72
C GLN A 338 -8.89 -0.94 8.20
N GLN A 339 -8.28 -1.62 7.24
CA GLN A 339 -8.85 -2.84 6.66
C GLN A 339 -8.86 -3.98 7.68
N PRO A 340 -9.90 -4.82 7.72
CA PRO A 340 -9.84 -6.05 8.48
C PRO A 340 -8.81 -6.97 7.83
N LEU A 341 -7.99 -7.60 8.68
CA LEU A 341 -6.97 -8.55 8.27
C LEU A 341 -6.97 -9.73 9.25
N ASN A 342 -7.19 -10.93 8.72
CA ASN A 342 -7.10 -12.17 9.48
C ASN A 342 -5.95 -13.00 8.90
N THR A 343 -4.89 -13.19 9.67
CA THR A 343 -3.67 -13.85 9.21
C THR A 343 -3.34 -15.01 10.10
N LEU A 344 -3.17 -16.18 9.51
CA LEU A 344 -2.52 -17.34 10.11
C LEU A 344 -1.10 -17.43 9.55
N THR A 345 -0.10 -17.45 10.44
CA THR A 345 1.30 -17.73 10.05
C THR A 345 1.82 -18.96 10.76
N TYR A 346 2.67 -19.71 10.08
CA TYR A 346 3.35 -20.85 10.68
C TYR A 346 4.81 -20.90 10.23
N TYR A 347 5.65 -21.46 11.10
CA TYR A 347 7.07 -21.66 10.86
C TYR A 347 7.51 -22.96 11.51
N GLY A 348 8.36 -23.70 10.84
CA GLY A 348 9.03 -24.88 11.38
C GLY A 348 10.49 -24.91 10.92
N ARG A 349 11.37 -25.32 11.81
CA ARG A 349 12.78 -25.52 11.50
C ARG A 349 13.33 -26.75 12.23
N ALA A 350 14.07 -27.58 11.52
CA ALA A 350 14.89 -28.62 12.08
C ALA A 350 16.36 -28.31 11.75
N THR A 351 17.21 -28.29 12.76
CA THR A 351 18.65 -28.06 12.62
C THR A 351 19.40 -29.21 13.26
N ALA A 352 20.46 -29.70 12.63
CA ALA A 352 21.32 -30.75 13.15
C ALA A 352 22.79 -30.41 12.90
N LYS A 353 23.64 -30.70 13.88
CA LYS A 353 25.08 -30.65 13.78
C LYS A 353 25.62 -32.08 13.56
N LEU A 354 26.48 -32.26 12.59
CA LEU A 354 27.22 -33.48 12.32
C LEU A 354 28.71 -33.15 12.32
N GLY A 355 29.35 -33.31 13.48
CA GLY A 355 30.66 -32.71 13.74
C GLY A 355 30.56 -31.20 13.73
N ASP A 356 31.42 -30.55 12.96
CA ASP A 356 31.45 -29.10 12.82
C ASP A 356 30.51 -28.56 11.71
N HIS A 357 29.76 -29.45 11.02
CA HIS A 357 28.82 -29.09 9.99
C HIS A 357 27.42 -28.95 10.55
N GLN A 358 26.72 -27.88 10.16
CA GLN A 358 25.33 -27.66 10.50
C GLN A 358 24.43 -27.78 9.26
N PHE A 359 23.37 -28.57 9.39
CA PHE A 359 22.34 -28.75 8.37
C PHE A 359 21.01 -28.25 8.90
N TYR A 360 20.19 -27.64 8.04
CA TYR A 360 18.85 -27.25 8.43
C TYR A 360 17.83 -27.42 7.32
N ALA A 361 16.61 -27.66 7.74
CA ALA A 361 15.43 -27.61 6.91
C ALA A 361 14.42 -26.65 7.56
N GLU A 362 13.79 -25.77 6.78
CA GLU A 362 12.79 -24.85 7.26
C GLU A 362 11.59 -24.75 6.35
N ILE A 363 10.43 -24.50 6.94
CA ILE A 363 9.18 -24.22 6.25
C ILE A 363 8.49 -23.04 6.91
N THR A 364 7.96 -22.15 6.11
CA THR A 364 7.11 -21.05 6.59
C THR A 364 5.97 -20.80 5.62
N GLY A 365 4.86 -20.32 6.14
CA GLY A 365 3.75 -19.92 5.29
C GLY A 365 2.74 -19.03 6.03
N SER A 366 1.85 -18.47 5.25
CA SER A 366 0.76 -17.65 5.75
C SER A 366 -0.51 -17.85 4.94
N ASP A 367 -1.65 -17.65 5.59
CA ASP A 367 -2.98 -17.53 4.98
C ASP A 367 -3.60 -16.25 5.51
N ALA A 368 -3.78 -15.25 4.65
CA ALA A 368 -4.22 -13.92 5.01
C ALA A 368 -5.50 -13.54 4.24
N ASP A 369 -6.55 -13.25 4.97
CA ASP A 369 -7.82 -12.73 4.46
C ASP A 369 -7.95 -11.26 4.79
N SER A 370 -8.22 -10.43 3.80
CA SER A 370 -8.48 -9.01 3.97
C SER A 370 -9.68 -8.56 3.14
N SER A 371 -10.32 -7.46 3.55
CA SER A 371 -11.33 -6.84 2.71
C SER A 371 -11.12 -5.33 2.62
N LYS A 372 -11.37 -4.79 1.43
CA LYS A 372 -11.32 -3.36 1.16
C LYS A 372 -12.73 -2.86 0.87
N ARG A 373 -13.22 -1.96 1.72
CA ARG A 373 -14.55 -1.36 1.59
C ARG A 373 -14.45 0.07 1.09
N PHE A 374 -15.29 0.36 0.12
CA PHE A 374 -15.44 1.68 -0.48
C PHE A 374 -16.82 2.24 -0.15
N SER A 375 -17.06 3.48 -0.55
CA SER A 375 -18.42 4.00 -0.53
C SER A 375 -19.35 3.22 -1.48
N ASN A 376 -20.65 3.37 -1.30
CA ASN A 376 -21.69 2.81 -2.16
C ASN A 376 -21.50 3.20 -3.62
N ASN A 377 -22.02 2.41 -4.55
CA ASN A 377 -21.98 2.74 -5.95
C ASN A 377 -22.69 4.06 -6.26
N GLN A 378 -22.04 4.88 -7.07
CA GLN A 378 -22.66 6.05 -7.69
C GLN A 378 -23.15 5.69 -9.11
N TYR A 379 -24.40 5.85 -9.34
CA TYR A 379 -25.01 5.70 -10.65
C TYR A 379 -25.23 7.06 -11.30
N SER A 380 -24.77 7.24 -12.55
CA SER A 380 -24.89 8.50 -13.28
C SER A 380 -25.21 8.26 -14.75
N GLY A 381 -26.16 8.99 -15.26
CA GLY A 381 -26.53 8.94 -16.69
C GLY A 381 -25.49 9.53 -17.66
N ASN A 382 -24.43 10.16 -17.14
CA ASN A 382 -23.37 10.73 -17.97
C ASN A 382 -22.44 9.67 -18.59
N ASN A 383 -22.57 8.42 -18.21
CA ASN A 383 -21.76 7.34 -18.76
C ASN A 383 -22.47 6.75 -19.97
N SER A 384 -21.85 6.80 -21.15
CA SER A 384 -22.38 6.21 -22.38
C SER A 384 -22.68 4.71 -22.30
N THR A 385 -22.06 4.04 -21.32
CA THR A 385 -22.22 2.61 -21.06
C THR A 385 -23.33 2.31 -20.05
N LEU A 386 -23.92 3.31 -19.40
CA LEU A 386 -24.96 3.18 -18.38
C LEU A 386 -26.08 4.19 -18.63
N PRO A 387 -27.02 3.90 -19.54
CA PRO A 387 -28.13 4.80 -19.84
C PRO A 387 -29.14 4.77 -18.69
N LEU A 388 -29.09 5.77 -17.84
CA LEU A 388 -29.95 5.91 -16.66
C LEU A 388 -30.94 7.03 -16.85
N TYR A 389 -32.22 6.71 -16.58
CA TYR A 389 -33.32 7.67 -16.56
C TYR A 389 -34.38 7.21 -15.58
N TYR A 390 -35.10 8.15 -14.98
CA TYR A 390 -36.26 7.89 -14.15
C TYR A 390 -37.52 8.29 -14.98
N PRO A 391 -38.29 7.31 -15.49
CA PRO A 391 -39.41 7.59 -16.42
C PRO A 391 -40.66 8.01 -15.66
N LEU A 392 -41.59 8.62 -16.34
CA LEU A 392 -42.99 8.74 -15.91
C LEU A 392 -43.75 7.50 -16.38
N ASN A 393 -44.21 6.67 -15.44
CA ASN A 393 -45.06 5.51 -15.68
C ASN A 393 -45.97 5.27 -14.46
N THR A 394 -46.81 4.24 -14.47
CA THR A 394 -47.72 3.95 -13.36
C THR A 394 -47.03 3.70 -12.02
N THR A 395 -45.85 3.11 -12.03
CA THR A 395 -45.05 2.84 -10.82
C THR A 395 -44.36 4.07 -10.26
N THR A 396 -43.89 4.96 -11.15
CA THR A 396 -43.09 6.11 -10.79
C THR A 396 -43.85 7.41 -10.65
N ALA A 397 -45.13 7.45 -11.09
CA ALA A 397 -45.89 8.68 -11.20
C ALA A 397 -45.93 9.55 -9.94
N ALA A 398 -46.10 8.95 -8.78
CA ALA A 398 -46.12 9.70 -7.51
C ALA A 398 -44.79 10.42 -7.26
N THR A 399 -43.68 9.71 -7.32
CA THR A 399 -42.31 10.29 -7.09
C THR A 399 -41.93 11.24 -8.22
N TYR A 400 -42.21 10.86 -9.48
CA TYR A 400 -41.90 11.72 -10.64
C TYR A 400 -42.59 13.07 -10.52
N ASN A 401 -43.91 13.09 -10.23
CA ASN A 401 -44.68 14.31 -10.11
C ASN A 401 -44.27 15.15 -8.90
N ASP A 402 -43.89 14.53 -7.77
CA ASP A 402 -43.34 15.25 -6.63
C ASP A 402 -42.03 15.98 -7.00
N VAL A 403 -41.10 15.28 -7.64
CA VAL A 403 -39.83 15.88 -8.12
C VAL A 403 -40.09 16.95 -9.16
N TYR A 404 -40.97 16.67 -10.14
CA TYR A 404 -41.32 17.64 -11.17
C TYR A 404 -41.92 18.91 -10.56
N ASN A 405 -42.88 18.77 -9.65
CA ASN A 405 -43.55 19.92 -9.03
C ASN A 405 -42.58 20.81 -8.22
N LYS A 406 -41.66 20.21 -7.51
CA LYS A 406 -40.60 20.93 -6.80
C LYS A 406 -39.66 21.68 -7.76
N LEU A 407 -39.29 21.04 -8.85
CA LEU A 407 -38.43 21.66 -9.89
C LEU A 407 -39.13 22.77 -10.64
N VAL A 408 -40.39 22.59 -11.09
CA VAL A 408 -41.10 23.58 -11.88
C VAL A 408 -41.47 24.81 -11.06
N ALA A 409 -41.68 24.67 -9.77
CA ALA A 409 -41.92 25.80 -8.87
C ALA A 409 -40.74 26.80 -8.84
N VAL A 410 -39.52 26.35 -9.04
CA VAL A 410 -38.28 27.17 -9.07
C VAL A 410 -37.90 27.52 -10.50
N PHE A 411 -38.09 26.57 -11.44
CA PHE A 411 -37.72 26.68 -12.85
C PHE A 411 -38.92 26.43 -13.76
N PRO A 412 -39.85 27.40 -13.93
CA PRO A 412 -41.04 27.24 -14.76
C PRO A 412 -40.73 26.83 -16.21
N GLN A 413 -39.54 27.11 -16.69
CA GLN A 413 -39.08 26.78 -18.05
C GLN A 413 -39.13 25.29 -18.36
N ILE A 414 -39.07 24.41 -17.34
CA ILE A 414 -39.12 22.94 -17.55
C ILE A 414 -40.55 22.43 -17.88
N ALA A 415 -41.58 23.23 -17.73
CA ALA A 415 -42.95 22.81 -17.95
C ALA A 415 -43.17 22.19 -19.36
N VAL A 416 -42.46 22.68 -20.37
CA VAL A 416 -42.49 22.15 -21.75
C VAL A 416 -41.96 20.71 -21.89
N ASN A 417 -41.26 20.24 -20.85
CA ASN A 417 -40.64 18.91 -20.83
C ASN A 417 -41.40 17.91 -19.94
N TYR A 418 -42.59 18.25 -19.44
CA TYR A 418 -43.36 17.30 -18.64
C TYR A 418 -43.54 15.96 -19.37
N GLY A 419 -43.33 14.87 -18.65
CA GLY A 419 -43.34 13.51 -19.20
C GLY A 419 -42.01 13.01 -19.75
N LYS A 420 -41.04 13.89 -19.99
CA LYS A 420 -39.68 13.44 -20.32
C LYS A 420 -39.01 12.82 -19.08
N PRO A 421 -38.12 11.82 -19.25
CA PRO A 421 -37.47 11.16 -18.13
C PRO A 421 -36.54 12.13 -17.37
N ILE A 422 -36.39 11.89 -16.08
CA ILE A 422 -35.41 12.62 -15.26
C ILE A 422 -34.04 11.93 -15.39
N SER A 423 -33.05 12.63 -15.90
CA SER A 423 -31.65 12.23 -15.86
C SER A 423 -31.07 12.60 -14.51
N TYR A 424 -30.30 11.68 -13.87
CA TYR A 424 -29.89 11.87 -12.51
C TYR A 424 -28.50 11.28 -12.23
N ARG A 425 -27.92 11.71 -11.10
CA ARG A 425 -26.80 11.08 -10.43
C ARG A 425 -27.24 10.69 -9.02
N TRP A 426 -27.04 9.44 -8.67
CA TRP A 426 -27.53 8.86 -7.44
C TRP A 426 -26.48 7.97 -6.76
N ARG A 427 -26.38 8.03 -5.45
CA ARG A 427 -25.59 7.11 -4.66
C ARG A 427 -26.53 6.17 -3.92
N CYS A 428 -26.51 4.91 -4.33
CA CYS A 428 -27.43 3.90 -3.81
C CYS A 428 -26.94 3.37 -2.45
N THR A 429 -27.43 3.95 -1.37
CA THR A 429 -27.11 3.46 -0.01
C THR A 429 -27.74 2.10 0.27
N SER A 430 -28.88 1.79 -0.35
CA SER A 430 -29.54 0.48 -0.25
C SER A 430 -28.86 -0.63 -1.06
N CYS A 431 -27.88 -0.30 -1.90
CA CYS A 431 -27.12 -1.25 -2.70
C CYS A 431 -25.89 -1.81 -1.98
N ASP A 432 -25.75 -1.59 -0.69
CA ASP A 432 -24.58 -1.88 0.12
C ASP A 432 -23.30 -1.11 -0.28
N VAL A 433 -22.31 -1.12 0.60
CA VAL A 433 -20.96 -0.60 0.32
C VAL A 433 -20.23 -1.57 -0.60
N ARG A 434 -19.43 -1.04 -1.51
CA ARG A 434 -18.60 -1.87 -2.40
C ARG A 434 -17.46 -2.49 -1.60
N GLU A 435 -17.23 -3.77 -1.80
CA GLU A 435 -16.19 -4.52 -1.11
C GLU A 435 -15.41 -5.41 -2.05
N TYR A 436 -14.09 -5.44 -1.92
CA TYR A 436 -13.20 -6.46 -2.47
C TYR A 436 -12.66 -7.30 -1.32
N GLU A 437 -12.80 -8.61 -1.42
CA GLU A 437 -12.21 -9.58 -0.50
C GLU A 437 -10.99 -10.20 -1.17
N THR A 438 -9.86 -10.24 -0.47
CA THR A 438 -8.62 -10.81 -0.99
C THR A 438 -8.07 -11.83 -0.01
N ASN A 439 -7.82 -13.03 -0.51
CA ASN A 439 -7.08 -14.09 0.18
C ASN A 439 -5.69 -14.21 -0.44
N THR A 440 -4.67 -14.19 0.41
CA THR A 440 -3.26 -14.39 0.01
C THR A 440 -2.66 -15.53 0.80
N LYS A 441 -2.20 -16.56 0.08
CA LYS A 441 -1.51 -17.72 0.64
C LYS A 441 -0.05 -17.72 0.25
N THR A 442 0.83 -17.89 1.23
CA THR A 442 2.27 -18.02 0.99
C THR A 442 2.79 -19.34 1.51
N LEU A 443 3.82 -19.84 0.86
CA LEU A 443 4.58 -21.00 1.30
C LEU A 443 6.03 -20.80 0.92
N ARG A 444 6.95 -21.04 1.86
CA ARG A 444 8.38 -21.10 1.61
C ARG A 444 8.96 -22.33 2.29
N ALA A 445 9.79 -23.06 1.56
CA ALA A 445 10.60 -24.15 2.09
C ALA A 445 12.08 -23.86 1.78
N GLY A 446 12.96 -24.18 2.70
CA GLY A 446 14.38 -23.97 2.56
C GLY A 446 15.20 -25.10 3.16
N LEU A 447 16.32 -25.36 2.55
CA LEU A 447 17.36 -26.29 3.04
C LEU A 447 18.68 -25.57 3.03
N GLY A 448 19.54 -25.86 3.98
CA GLY A 448 20.89 -25.33 3.98
C GLY A 448 21.88 -26.17 4.76
N ALA A 449 23.14 -25.98 4.42
CA ALA A 449 24.28 -26.58 5.07
C ALA A 449 25.40 -25.55 5.20
N GLU A 450 26.07 -25.53 6.32
CA GLU A 450 27.25 -24.70 6.57
C GLU A 450 28.24 -25.39 7.49
N GLY A 451 29.52 -25.06 7.38
CA GLY A 451 30.59 -25.64 8.20
C GLY A 451 31.97 -25.40 7.60
N PRO A 452 33.02 -25.91 8.26
CA PRO A 452 34.37 -25.84 7.72
C PRO A 452 34.51 -26.67 6.44
N LEU A 453 35.24 -26.14 5.45
CA LEU A 453 35.59 -26.84 4.23
C LEU A 453 37.03 -27.40 4.29
N TRP A 454 37.95 -26.59 4.74
CA TRP A 454 39.31 -26.91 5.11
C TRP A 454 39.81 -25.86 6.11
N ASP A 455 41.03 -26.01 6.60
CA ASP A 455 41.59 -25.10 7.65
C ASP A 455 41.45 -23.60 7.23
N GLY A 456 40.79 -22.82 8.08
CA GLY A 456 40.53 -21.40 7.85
C GLY A 456 39.49 -21.05 6.79
N TRP A 457 38.75 -22.04 6.23
CA TRP A 457 37.73 -21.82 5.23
C TRP A 457 36.41 -22.48 5.60
N ASP A 458 35.35 -21.72 5.48
CA ASP A 458 33.97 -22.20 5.67
C ASP A 458 33.19 -22.23 4.35
N TYR A 459 32.23 -23.15 4.25
CA TYR A 459 31.24 -23.14 3.19
C TYR A 459 29.85 -22.85 3.74
N ARG A 460 29.01 -22.31 2.86
CA ARG A 460 27.57 -22.20 3.05
C ARG A 460 26.89 -22.50 1.75
N ALA A 461 25.92 -23.43 1.75
CA ALA A 461 25.16 -23.80 0.56
C ALA A 461 23.69 -24.03 0.92
N GLY A 462 22.82 -23.84 -0.03
CA GLY A 462 21.41 -24.14 0.19
C GLY A 462 20.50 -23.80 -0.96
N GLY A 463 19.24 -24.08 -0.75
CA GLY A 463 18.20 -23.80 -1.71
C GLY A 463 16.89 -23.45 -1.04
N SER A 464 16.05 -22.74 -1.77
CA SER A 464 14.71 -22.39 -1.30
C SER A 464 13.71 -22.40 -2.44
N TYR A 465 12.47 -22.70 -2.09
CA TYR A 465 11.28 -22.48 -2.88
C TYR A 465 10.35 -21.54 -2.14
N ALA A 466 9.86 -20.51 -2.80
CA ALA A 466 8.88 -19.58 -2.22
C ALA A 466 7.76 -19.35 -3.23
N ARG A 467 6.52 -19.27 -2.72
CA ARG A 467 5.32 -19.02 -3.51
C ARG A 467 4.41 -18.05 -2.76
N SER A 468 3.83 -17.11 -3.49
CA SER A 468 2.70 -16.27 -3.04
C SER A 468 1.60 -16.38 -4.08
N GLN A 469 0.40 -16.72 -3.64
CA GLN A 469 -0.80 -16.80 -4.47
C GLN A 469 -1.89 -15.99 -3.85
N SER A 470 -2.47 -15.08 -4.62
CA SER A 470 -3.54 -14.21 -4.16
C SER A 470 -4.74 -14.30 -5.09
N THR A 471 -5.93 -14.26 -4.50
CA THR A 471 -7.20 -14.23 -5.22
C THR A 471 -8.07 -13.14 -4.65
N SER A 472 -8.63 -12.29 -5.52
CA SER A 472 -9.57 -11.25 -5.13
C SER A 472 -10.95 -11.58 -5.68
N VAL A 473 -11.97 -11.48 -4.81
CA VAL A 473 -13.37 -11.70 -5.15
C VAL A 473 -14.19 -10.46 -4.80
N LEU A 474 -15.33 -10.29 -5.47
CA LEU A 474 -16.26 -9.23 -5.13
C LEU A 474 -17.01 -9.60 -3.85
N GLY A 475 -17.01 -8.69 -2.89
CA GLY A 475 -17.87 -8.71 -1.71
C GLY A 475 -19.23 -8.07 -2.01
N THR A 476 -19.75 -7.32 -1.02
CA THR A 476 -21.02 -6.60 -1.15
C THR A 476 -20.97 -5.47 -2.19
N GLY A 477 -22.13 -4.88 -2.51
CA GLY A 477 -22.27 -3.64 -3.27
C GLY A 477 -22.03 -3.73 -4.77
N TYR A 478 -21.74 -4.92 -5.31
CA TYR A 478 -21.57 -5.15 -6.74
C TYR A 478 -22.74 -5.91 -7.34
N HIS A 479 -23.23 -5.44 -8.49
CA HIS A 479 -24.41 -5.99 -9.14
C HIS A 479 -24.14 -6.22 -10.62
N TYR A 480 -24.76 -7.25 -11.19
CA TYR A 480 -24.75 -7.45 -12.62
C TYR A 480 -25.38 -6.26 -13.29
N ARG A 481 -24.71 -5.79 -14.35
CA ARG A 481 -25.15 -4.61 -15.09
C ARG A 481 -26.45 -4.86 -15.83
N GLY A 482 -26.59 -6.06 -16.39
CA GLY A 482 -27.63 -6.39 -17.34
C GLY A 482 -27.29 -5.96 -18.77
N THR A 483 -28.04 -6.48 -19.75
CA THR A 483 -27.74 -6.30 -21.17
C THR A 483 -28.71 -5.33 -21.86
N PHE A 484 -28.23 -4.40 -22.70
CA PHE A 484 -29.05 -3.53 -23.54
C PHE A 484 -29.16 -4.09 -24.96
N ALA A 485 -30.37 -4.46 -25.36
CA ALA A 485 -30.71 -4.38 -26.77
C ALA A 485 -30.83 -2.91 -27.17
N SER A 486 -30.96 -2.58 -28.43
CA SER A 486 -31.24 -1.21 -28.84
C SER A 486 -32.42 -0.61 -28.04
N ALA A 487 -32.48 0.70 -27.84
CA ALA A 487 -33.55 1.36 -27.12
C ALA A 487 -34.94 0.98 -27.68
N ALA A 488 -35.07 0.75 -28.98
CA ALA A 488 -36.29 0.29 -29.64
C ALA A 488 -36.70 -1.14 -29.20
N ALA A 489 -35.75 -2.06 -29.01
CA ALA A 489 -36.06 -3.42 -28.57
C ALA A 489 -36.41 -3.48 -27.07
N ALA A 490 -35.80 -2.63 -26.25
CA ALA A 490 -36.12 -2.51 -24.82
C ALA A 490 -37.52 -1.94 -24.62
N THR A 491 -37.95 -0.99 -25.45
CA THR A 491 -39.29 -0.41 -25.43
C THR A 491 -40.34 -1.40 -25.94
N ALA A 492 -40.02 -2.15 -26.99
CA ALA A 492 -40.98 -3.11 -27.62
C ALA A 492 -41.21 -4.37 -26.75
N SER A 493 -40.27 -4.77 -25.92
CA SER A 493 -40.39 -5.99 -25.08
C SER A 493 -41.18 -5.77 -23.78
N GLY A 494 -41.49 -4.50 -23.41
CA GLY A 494 -42.09 -4.17 -22.12
C GLY A 494 -41.22 -4.51 -20.92
N VAL A 495 -40.03 -5.09 -21.14
CA VAL A 495 -39.04 -5.40 -20.13
C VAL A 495 -38.04 -4.25 -20.09
N VAL A 496 -38.38 -3.25 -19.30
CA VAL A 496 -37.54 -2.09 -19.11
C VAL A 496 -36.21 -2.58 -18.45
N GLY A 497 -35.12 -2.38 -19.19
CA GLY A 497 -33.78 -2.72 -18.69
C GLY A 497 -33.27 -4.11 -19.04
N ALA A 498 -33.86 -4.80 -19.96
CA ALA A 498 -33.30 -5.97 -20.60
C ALA A 498 -32.22 -5.56 -21.61
N VAL A 499 -31.04 -6.13 -21.50
CA VAL A 499 -29.85 -5.69 -22.22
C VAL A 499 -29.19 -6.92 -22.86
N SER A 500 -28.77 -6.94 -24.12
CA SER A 500 -28.20 -8.10 -24.83
C SER A 500 -26.64 -8.04 -24.90
N GLY A 501 -25.96 -9.13 -24.70
CA GLY A 501 -24.53 -9.28 -25.01
C GLY A 501 -23.55 -9.44 -23.83
N GLY A 502 -24.00 -9.43 -22.60
CA GLY A 502 -23.13 -9.69 -21.48
C GLY A 502 -23.17 -11.16 -21.04
N ILE A 503 -22.09 -11.71 -20.54
CA ILE A 503 -22.05 -13.06 -20.00
C ILE A 503 -22.23 -12.99 -18.49
N ASP A 504 -23.42 -13.35 -17.99
CA ASP A 504 -23.56 -13.72 -16.57
C ASP A 504 -23.09 -15.16 -16.43
N PRO A 505 -22.01 -15.45 -15.72
CA PRO A 505 -21.52 -16.81 -15.53
C PRO A 505 -22.54 -17.73 -14.84
N ARG A 506 -23.58 -17.15 -14.21
CA ARG A 506 -24.68 -17.86 -13.55
C ARG A 506 -25.91 -18.06 -14.46
N ALA A 507 -25.94 -17.47 -15.62
CA ALA A 507 -27.09 -17.56 -16.52
C ALA A 507 -26.81 -18.51 -17.70
N PRO A 508 -27.83 -19.23 -18.22
CA PRO A 508 -27.68 -20.05 -19.41
C PRO A 508 -27.26 -19.20 -20.61
N THR A 509 -26.31 -19.68 -21.39
CA THR A 509 -25.63 -18.99 -22.50
C THR A 509 -26.38 -18.99 -23.80
N ALA A 510 -27.69 -18.71 -23.84
CA ALA A 510 -28.40 -18.56 -25.11
C ALA A 510 -28.06 -17.20 -25.74
N PRO A 511 -27.58 -17.14 -27.00
CA PRO A 511 -27.35 -15.89 -27.70
C PRO A 511 -28.68 -15.09 -27.84
N GLY A 512 -28.64 -13.79 -27.43
CA GLY A 512 -29.79 -12.91 -27.53
C GLY A 512 -30.76 -12.95 -26.33
N ALA A 513 -30.51 -13.74 -25.29
CA ALA A 513 -31.30 -13.72 -24.07
C ALA A 513 -31.18 -12.37 -23.35
N THR A 514 -32.31 -11.80 -22.99
CA THR A 514 -32.40 -10.60 -22.14
C THR A 514 -32.07 -10.98 -20.69
N ARG A 515 -31.21 -10.20 -20.02
CA ARG A 515 -30.73 -10.50 -18.67
C ARG A 515 -31.07 -9.39 -17.70
N PRO A 516 -31.72 -9.69 -16.57
CA PRO A 516 -31.96 -8.69 -15.54
C PRO A 516 -30.62 -8.18 -14.98
N GLY A 517 -30.60 -6.91 -14.63
CA GLY A 517 -29.44 -6.25 -14.05
C GLY A 517 -29.83 -4.93 -13.41
N ILE A 518 -28.82 -4.26 -12.83
CA ILE A 518 -29.04 -2.99 -12.11
C ILE A 518 -29.68 -1.92 -12.99
N VAL A 519 -29.35 -1.90 -14.27
CA VAL A 519 -29.95 -0.95 -15.24
C VAL A 519 -31.45 -1.15 -15.37
N GLY A 520 -31.91 -2.40 -15.35
CA GLY A 520 -33.31 -2.74 -15.38
C GLY A 520 -34.07 -2.25 -14.17
N LEU A 521 -33.50 -2.51 -12.98
CA LEU A 521 -34.10 -2.04 -11.72
C LEU A 521 -34.16 -0.51 -11.63
N LEU A 522 -33.15 0.17 -12.16
CA LEU A 522 -33.09 1.63 -12.19
C LEU A 522 -34.11 2.22 -13.19
N ASN A 523 -34.10 1.74 -14.43
CA ASN A 523 -34.92 2.33 -15.51
C ASN A 523 -36.42 1.93 -15.46
N SER A 524 -36.76 0.86 -14.73
CA SER A 524 -38.17 0.53 -14.42
C SER A 524 -38.77 1.43 -13.35
N GLY A 525 -37.91 2.09 -12.53
CA GLY A 525 -38.31 2.84 -11.35
C GLY A 525 -38.63 1.96 -10.13
N ILE A 526 -38.37 0.64 -10.20
CA ILE A 526 -38.46 -0.25 -9.04
C ILE A 526 -37.48 0.21 -7.95
N LEU A 527 -36.24 0.53 -8.34
CA LEU A 527 -35.35 1.30 -7.50
C LEU A 527 -35.68 2.78 -7.63
N ASN A 528 -35.95 3.43 -6.51
CA ASN A 528 -36.31 4.83 -6.46
C ASN A 528 -35.14 5.70 -6.04
N PRO A 529 -34.47 6.42 -6.95
CA PRO A 529 -33.30 7.26 -6.63
C PRO A 529 -33.68 8.53 -5.81
N PHE A 530 -34.94 8.87 -5.72
CA PHE A 530 -35.43 10.04 -5.00
C PHE A 530 -36.04 9.68 -3.62
N SER A 531 -35.76 8.46 -3.12
CA SER A 531 -36.20 7.99 -1.79
C SER A 531 -35.05 7.31 -1.06
N LEU A 532 -34.94 7.56 0.23
CA LEU A 532 -33.98 6.82 1.10
C LEU A 532 -34.43 5.39 1.35
N SER A 533 -35.74 5.14 1.42
CA SER A 533 -36.32 3.81 1.58
C SER A 533 -36.65 3.20 0.21
N GLN A 534 -36.41 1.90 0.12
CA GLN A 534 -36.70 1.12 -1.07
C GLN A 534 -37.81 0.10 -0.79
N SER A 535 -38.56 -0.27 -1.82
CA SER A 535 -39.58 -1.32 -1.68
C SER A 535 -38.97 -2.71 -1.49
N ASP A 536 -39.74 -3.65 -0.91
CA ASP A 536 -39.32 -5.05 -0.78
C ASP A 536 -38.98 -5.66 -2.14
N ALA A 537 -39.70 -5.29 -3.19
CA ALA A 537 -39.45 -5.72 -4.57
C ALA A 537 -38.09 -5.19 -5.08
N ALA A 538 -37.69 -3.96 -4.74
CA ALA A 538 -36.39 -3.40 -5.07
C ALA A 538 -35.25 -4.13 -4.34
N LEU A 539 -35.41 -4.37 -3.05
CA LEU A 539 -34.41 -5.09 -2.23
C LEU A 539 -34.24 -6.55 -2.69
N ALA A 540 -35.34 -7.23 -2.98
CA ALA A 540 -35.31 -8.57 -3.55
C ALA A 540 -34.65 -8.58 -4.94
N GLY A 541 -34.93 -7.58 -5.78
CA GLY A 541 -34.31 -7.39 -7.08
C GLY A 541 -32.79 -7.20 -6.98
N LEU A 542 -32.32 -6.35 -6.07
CA LEU A 542 -30.88 -6.14 -5.80
C LEU A 542 -30.19 -7.44 -5.37
N LYS A 543 -30.80 -8.19 -4.46
CA LYS A 543 -30.28 -9.48 -4.03
C LYS A 543 -30.18 -10.49 -5.18
N ALA A 544 -31.18 -10.52 -6.06
CA ALA A 544 -31.21 -11.45 -7.21
C ALA A 544 -30.10 -11.18 -8.25
N ILE A 545 -29.65 -9.94 -8.36
CA ILE A 545 -28.61 -9.53 -9.32
C ILE A 545 -27.25 -9.27 -8.65
N SER A 546 -27.06 -9.67 -7.39
CA SER A 546 -25.80 -9.50 -6.69
C SER A 546 -24.67 -10.29 -7.35
N ALA A 547 -23.52 -9.65 -7.53
CA ALA A 547 -22.30 -10.25 -8.06
C ALA A 547 -21.32 -10.67 -6.93
N GLN A 548 -21.79 -10.74 -5.69
CA GLN A 548 -20.97 -11.19 -4.56
C GLN A 548 -20.41 -12.59 -4.80
N GLY A 549 -19.12 -12.80 -4.46
CA GLY A 549 -18.42 -14.07 -4.64
C GLY A 549 -17.85 -14.29 -6.05
N VAL A 550 -18.04 -13.36 -6.99
CA VAL A 550 -17.43 -13.46 -8.32
C VAL A 550 -15.94 -13.17 -8.21
N THR A 551 -15.11 -14.07 -8.74
CA THR A 551 -13.66 -13.85 -8.81
C THR A 551 -13.35 -12.69 -9.74
N LEU A 552 -12.70 -11.70 -9.18
CA LEU A 552 -12.27 -10.50 -9.90
C LEU A 552 -10.98 -10.80 -10.68
N TYR A 553 -9.98 -11.30 -9.98
CA TYR A 553 -8.71 -11.76 -10.55
C TYR A 553 -7.91 -12.58 -9.52
N GLY A 554 -6.86 -13.23 -10.00
CA GLY A 554 -5.91 -13.93 -9.17
C GLY A 554 -4.50 -13.82 -9.76
N GLY A 555 -3.50 -14.00 -8.92
CA GLY A 555 -2.11 -13.97 -9.35
C GLY A 555 -1.24 -14.89 -8.50
N LYS A 556 -0.13 -15.33 -9.07
CA LYS A 556 0.80 -16.26 -8.44
C LYS A 556 2.23 -15.87 -8.79
N TYR A 557 3.06 -15.75 -7.76
CA TYR A 557 4.50 -15.53 -7.88
C TYR A 557 5.25 -16.68 -7.24
N GLU A 558 6.25 -17.23 -7.93
CA GLU A 558 7.10 -18.31 -7.45
C GLU A 558 8.57 -17.97 -7.65
N VAL A 559 9.38 -18.33 -6.66
CA VAL A 559 10.85 -18.20 -6.68
C VAL A 559 11.46 -19.55 -6.31
N LYS A 560 12.39 -20.02 -7.12
CA LYS A 560 13.28 -21.14 -6.82
C LYS A 560 14.69 -20.60 -6.82
N GLN A 561 15.42 -20.83 -5.74
CA GLN A 561 16.78 -20.30 -5.56
C GLN A 561 17.70 -21.42 -5.08
N LEU A 562 18.92 -21.44 -5.63
CA LEU A 562 20.05 -22.21 -5.16
C LEU A 562 21.22 -21.26 -4.97
N ASP A 563 21.89 -21.32 -3.84
CA ASP A 563 23.03 -20.46 -3.53
C ASP A 563 24.14 -21.27 -2.85
N GLY A 564 25.38 -20.86 -3.10
CA GLY A 564 26.56 -21.43 -2.46
C GLY A 564 27.65 -20.38 -2.33
N SER A 565 28.39 -20.44 -1.23
CA SER A 565 29.56 -19.57 -1.01
C SER A 565 30.61 -20.27 -0.19
N VAL A 566 31.83 -19.85 -0.39
CA VAL A 566 32.99 -20.19 0.45
C VAL A 566 33.60 -18.91 0.96
N SER A 567 34.06 -18.90 2.20
CA SER A 567 34.73 -17.74 2.79
C SER A 567 35.89 -18.21 3.67
N GLY A 568 36.95 -17.43 3.71
CA GLY A 568 38.11 -17.80 4.50
C GLY A 568 39.18 -16.72 4.53
N SER A 569 40.25 -17.04 5.24
CA SER A 569 41.42 -16.20 5.46
C SER A 569 42.46 -16.46 4.35
N LEU A 570 43.15 -15.39 3.89
CA LEU A 570 44.18 -15.48 2.86
C LEU A 570 45.58 -15.30 3.47
N PHE A 571 45.89 -14.13 4.01
CA PHE A 571 47.17 -13.79 4.62
C PHE A 571 47.00 -12.63 5.60
N ASP A 572 47.97 -12.41 6.43
CA ASP A 572 47.96 -11.34 7.44
C ASP A 572 48.63 -10.06 6.93
N LEU A 573 48.01 -8.94 7.26
CA LEU A 573 48.55 -7.59 7.12
C LEU A 573 48.74 -6.96 8.50
N PRO A 574 49.43 -5.81 8.63
CA PRO A 574 49.60 -5.12 9.90
C PRO A 574 48.28 -4.83 10.65
N GLY A 575 47.15 -4.72 9.93
CA GLY A 575 45.84 -4.49 10.52
C GLY A 575 45.04 -5.74 10.84
N GLY A 576 45.54 -6.93 10.47
CA GLY A 576 44.86 -8.21 10.67
C GLY A 576 44.80 -9.08 9.44
N THR A 577 44.00 -10.14 9.48
CA THR A 577 43.91 -11.14 8.42
C THR A 577 42.99 -10.69 7.27
N VAL A 578 43.48 -10.74 6.03
CA VAL A 578 42.67 -10.52 4.83
C VAL A 578 41.69 -11.67 4.67
N GLN A 579 40.42 -11.34 4.55
CA GLN A 579 39.35 -12.33 4.37
C GLN A 579 38.72 -12.19 2.99
N VAL A 580 38.27 -13.30 2.45
CA VAL A 580 37.60 -13.36 1.14
C VAL A 580 36.36 -14.21 1.23
N ALA A 581 35.34 -13.85 0.45
CA ALA A 581 34.17 -14.69 0.18
C ALA A 581 33.90 -14.73 -1.33
N LEU A 582 33.65 -15.93 -1.83
CA LEU A 582 33.28 -16.19 -3.22
C LEU A 582 31.96 -16.95 -3.22
N GLY A 583 31.07 -16.63 -4.16
CA GLY A 583 29.81 -17.34 -4.20
C GLY A 583 29.08 -17.26 -5.54
N VAL A 584 28.08 -18.12 -5.66
CA VAL A 584 27.20 -18.25 -6.81
C VAL A 584 25.75 -18.27 -6.37
N ASP A 585 24.87 -17.77 -7.23
CA ASP A 585 23.42 -17.77 -7.02
C ASP A 585 22.73 -18.13 -8.34
N TYR A 586 21.81 -19.07 -8.28
CA TYR A 586 20.92 -19.42 -9.37
C TYR A 586 19.48 -19.24 -8.93
N ARG A 587 18.70 -18.45 -9.68
CA ARG A 587 17.32 -18.19 -9.36
C ARG A 587 16.42 -18.28 -10.57
N ARG A 588 15.26 -18.88 -10.39
CA ARG A 588 14.17 -18.86 -11.37
C ARG A 588 12.93 -18.26 -10.73
N GLU A 589 12.41 -17.24 -11.37
CA GLU A 589 11.19 -16.56 -11.00
C GLU A 589 10.10 -16.87 -12.02
N THR A 590 8.88 -17.06 -11.54
CA THR A 590 7.70 -17.33 -12.38
C THR A 590 6.55 -16.46 -11.89
N TYR A 591 5.87 -15.81 -12.80
CA TYR A 591 4.68 -15.02 -12.52
C TYR A 591 3.55 -15.37 -13.47
N SER A 592 2.34 -15.44 -12.94
CA SER A 592 1.11 -15.55 -13.71
C SER A 592 0.03 -14.66 -13.09
N PHE A 593 -0.86 -14.16 -13.92
CA PHE A 593 -1.99 -13.35 -13.49
C PHE A 593 -3.24 -13.81 -14.24
N ASN A 594 -4.29 -14.15 -13.50
CA ASN A 594 -5.53 -14.63 -14.07
C ASN A 594 -6.57 -13.52 -13.99
N GLY A 595 -7.11 -13.13 -15.14
CA GLY A 595 -8.28 -12.28 -15.19
C GLY A 595 -9.57 -13.04 -14.88
N SER A 596 -10.70 -12.34 -14.79
CA SER A 596 -12.01 -12.98 -14.67
C SER A 596 -12.54 -13.42 -16.07
N PRO A 597 -13.11 -14.61 -16.20
CA PRO A 597 -13.75 -15.05 -17.46
C PRO A 597 -14.83 -14.12 -17.98
N SER A 598 -15.54 -13.41 -17.09
CA SER A 598 -16.59 -12.44 -17.48
C SER A 598 -16.05 -11.17 -18.15
N ALA A 599 -14.76 -10.88 -18.01
CA ALA A 599 -14.13 -9.76 -18.66
C ALA A 599 -13.74 -10.02 -20.14
N ILE A 600 -13.80 -11.28 -20.63
CA ILE A 600 -13.43 -11.65 -22.00
C ILE A 600 -14.41 -11.07 -23.04
N ALA A 601 -15.62 -10.69 -22.65
CA ALA A 601 -16.70 -10.27 -23.56
C ALA A 601 -16.71 -8.78 -23.94
N GLY A 602 -15.68 -8.01 -23.63
CA GLY A 602 -15.54 -6.61 -24.07
C GLY A 602 -16.45 -5.57 -23.38
N THR A 603 -17.51 -5.99 -22.72
CA THR A 603 -18.36 -5.16 -21.85
C THR A 603 -18.50 -5.82 -20.50
N PRO A 604 -18.07 -5.16 -19.40
CA PRO A 604 -18.21 -5.74 -18.07
C PRO A 604 -19.67 -6.01 -17.74
N ASP A 605 -20.03 -7.25 -17.45
CA ASP A 605 -21.38 -7.60 -17.00
C ASP A 605 -21.70 -7.02 -15.63
N ILE A 606 -20.68 -6.71 -14.83
CA ILE A 606 -20.80 -6.19 -13.48
C ILE A 606 -20.49 -4.71 -13.51
N PHE A 607 -21.42 -3.93 -12.95
CA PHE A 607 -21.29 -2.47 -12.96
C PHE A 607 -20.12 -2.01 -12.10
N ASN A 608 -19.33 -1.06 -12.62
CA ASN A 608 -18.23 -0.39 -11.91
C ASN A 608 -17.13 -1.33 -11.41
N VAL A 609 -16.90 -2.44 -12.07
CA VAL A 609 -15.80 -3.35 -11.83
C VAL A 609 -14.75 -3.15 -12.91
N ALA A 610 -13.51 -2.91 -12.47
CA ALA A 610 -12.36 -2.93 -13.36
C ALA A 610 -11.86 -4.37 -13.50
N PHE A 611 -12.44 -5.11 -14.41
CA PHE A 611 -11.88 -6.39 -14.83
C PHE A 611 -10.60 -6.15 -15.62
N ASP A 612 -9.56 -6.89 -15.23
CA ASP A 612 -8.23 -6.73 -15.82
C ASP A 612 -7.87 -7.95 -16.69
N ASN A 613 -8.69 -8.24 -17.69
CA ASN A 613 -8.44 -9.36 -18.59
C ASN A 613 -7.31 -9.12 -19.57
N ASN A 614 -7.13 -7.87 -19.97
CA ASN A 614 -6.04 -7.53 -20.87
C ASN A 614 -4.68 -7.78 -20.21
N ASN A 615 -4.63 -7.86 -18.89
CA ASN A 615 -3.44 -8.17 -18.12
C ASN A 615 -3.34 -9.63 -17.72
N ALA A 616 -4.25 -10.50 -18.17
CA ALA A 616 -4.14 -11.93 -17.94
C ALA A 616 -2.85 -12.48 -18.57
N LEU A 617 -1.99 -13.05 -17.74
CA LEU A 617 -0.69 -13.57 -18.12
C LEU A 617 -0.64 -15.07 -17.88
N THR A 618 -0.40 -15.83 -18.94
CA THR A 618 0.13 -17.18 -18.78
C THR A 618 1.48 -17.14 -18.07
N PRO A 619 1.92 -18.21 -17.39
CA PRO A 619 3.17 -18.18 -16.63
C PRO A 619 4.36 -17.68 -17.46
N LYS A 620 4.95 -16.58 -17.01
CA LYS A 620 6.18 -16.02 -17.55
C LYS A 620 7.33 -16.34 -16.62
N ASN A 621 8.47 -16.67 -17.16
CA ASN A 621 9.64 -17.08 -16.40
C ASN A 621 10.80 -16.14 -16.64
N ARG A 622 11.61 -15.94 -15.60
CA ARG A 622 12.88 -15.25 -15.65
C ARG A 622 13.92 -16.08 -14.89
N THR A 623 15.08 -16.29 -15.49
CA THR A 623 16.21 -16.99 -14.88
C THR A 623 17.31 -15.98 -14.58
N VAL A 624 17.94 -16.11 -13.43
CA VAL A 624 19.06 -15.29 -12.98
C VAL A 624 20.21 -16.21 -12.62
N LYS A 625 21.38 -15.95 -13.15
CA LYS A 625 22.64 -16.60 -12.78
C LYS A 625 23.57 -15.51 -12.28
N ALA A 626 24.19 -15.72 -11.14
CA ALA A 626 25.10 -14.75 -10.59
C ALA A 626 26.34 -15.38 -9.96
N ALA A 627 27.44 -14.63 -10.05
CA ALA A 627 28.66 -14.90 -9.31
C ALA A 627 29.10 -13.64 -8.59
N TYR A 628 29.66 -13.77 -7.41
CA TYR A 628 30.11 -12.64 -6.61
C TYR A 628 31.40 -12.96 -5.88
N ALA A 629 32.16 -11.89 -5.59
CA ALA A 629 33.35 -11.91 -4.75
C ALA A 629 33.30 -10.76 -3.78
N GLU A 630 33.75 -10.99 -2.56
CA GLU A 630 33.94 -9.99 -1.52
C GLU A 630 35.32 -10.19 -0.88
N VAL A 631 36.03 -9.10 -0.63
CA VAL A 631 37.32 -9.11 0.06
C VAL A 631 37.34 -8.04 1.13
N LEU A 632 37.78 -8.40 2.34
CA LEU A 632 38.00 -7.51 3.45
C LEU A 632 39.49 -7.43 3.72
N VAL A 633 40.02 -6.22 3.65
CA VAL A 633 41.45 -5.90 3.75
C VAL A 633 41.66 -4.97 4.95
N PRO A 634 42.12 -5.49 6.11
CA PRO A 634 42.54 -4.67 7.23
C PRO A 634 43.96 -4.13 6.97
N VAL A 635 44.02 -2.95 6.31
CA VAL A 635 45.28 -2.35 5.83
C VAL A 635 46.23 -2.04 6.99
N ILE A 636 45.69 -1.42 8.02
CA ILE A 636 46.29 -1.14 9.32
C ILE A 636 45.23 -1.29 10.41
N GLU A 637 45.57 -1.36 11.67
CA GLU A 637 44.63 -1.48 12.79
C GLU A 637 43.48 -0.45 12.73
N ALA A 638 43.80 0.77 12.28
CA ALA A 638 42.85 1.85 12.17
C ALA A 638 42.03 1.87 10.84
N LEU A 639 42.46 1.16 9.78
CA LEU A 639 41.89 1.25 8.45
C LEU A 639 41.56 -0.12 7.85
N GLU A 640 40.28 -0.35 7.60
CA GLU A 640 39.75 -1.53 6.93
C GLU A 640 39.04 -1.10 5.65
N VAL A 641 39.28 -1.81 4.57
CA VAL A 641 38.61 -1.60 3.29
C VAL A 641 37.94 -2.91 2.84
N THR A 642 36.67 -2.86 2.50
CA THR A 642 35.95 -3.99 1.94
C THR A 642 35.58 -3.67 0.48
N GLY A 643 35.96 -4.57 -0.42
CA GLY A 643 35.55 -4.52 -1.83
C GLY A 643 34.62 -5.68 -2.14
N ALA A 644 33.57 -5.45 -2.90
CA ALA A 644 32.70 -6.50 -3.41
C ALA A 644 32.32 -6.23 -4.87
N VAL A 645 32.12 -7.29 -5.62
CA VAL A 645 31.63 -7.22 -7.00
C VAL A 645 30.71 -8.40 -7.25
N ARG A 646 29.62 -8.12 -7.95
CA ARG A 646 28.66 -9.16 -8.39
C ARG A 646 28.33 -8.98 -9.86
N LEU A 647 28.39 -10.09 -10.58
CA LEU A 647 27.93 -10.25 -11.95
C LEU A 647 26.60 -10.99 -11.91
N ASP A 648 25.55 -10.42 -12.46
CA ASP A 648 24.25 -11.03 -12.65
C ASP A 648 23.93 -11.13 -14.13
N ASP A 649 23.47 -12.30 -14.59
CA ASP A 649 22.96 -12.53 -15.93
C ASP A 649 21.47 -12.85 -15.88
N TYR A 650 20.65 -11.99 -16.44
CA TYR A 650 19.19 -12.05 -16.44
C TYR A 650 18.67 -12.46 -17.82
N SER A 651 17.96 -13.56 -17.91
CA SER A 651 17.27 -13.91 -19.16
C SER A 651 16.35 -12.76 -19.62
N GLY A 652 16.61 -12.27 -20.83
CA GLY A 652 15.84 -11.17 -21.44
C GLY A 652 16.39 -9.75 -21.19
N PHE A 653 17.37 -9.59 -20.26
CA PHE A 653 17.96 -8.25 -19.96
C PHE A 653 19.47 -8.23 -20.09
N GLY A 654 20.13 -9.39 -20.26
CA GLY A 654 21.58 -9.48 -20.31
C GLY A 654 22.25 -9.39 -18.95
N SER A 655 23.54 -9.06 -18.98
CA SER A 655 24.40 -9.08 -17.80
C SER A 655 24.62 -7.69 -17.21
N THR A 656 24.75 -7.62 -15.90
CA THR A 656 25.07 -6.40 -15.14
C THR A 656 26.19 -6.68 -14.14
N VAL A 657 27.08 -5.69 -13.94
CA VAL A 657 28.17 -5.77 -12.96
C VAL A 657 27.96 -4.68 -11.93
N ASN A 658 27.94 -5.06 -10.65
CA ASN A 658 27.68 -4.15 -9.55
C ASN A 658 28.83 -4.18 -8.54
N PRO A 659 29.77 -3.22 -8.60
CA PRO A 659 30.82 -3.05 -7.60
C PRO A 659 30.30 -2.35 -6.34
N LYS A 660 30.94 -2.65 -5.20
CA LYS A 660 30.82 -1.95 -3.93
C LYS A 660 32.21 -1.81 -3.30
N ILE A 661 32.47 -0.62 -2.76
CA ILE A 661 33.63 -0.35 -1.93
C ILE A 661 33.12 0.26 -0.63
N LEU A 662 33.65 -0.21 0.49
CA LEU A 662 33.36 0.26 1.84
C LEU A 662 34.69 0.50 2.54
N ALA A 663 34.84 1.63 3.21
CA ALA A 663 36.00 1.95 4.03
C ALA A 663 35.57 2.29 5.47
N LYS A 664 36.32 1.78 6.42
CA LYS A 664 36.21 2.05 7.85
C LYS A 664 37.57 2.58 8.35
N PHE A 665 37.52 3.76 8.93
CA PHE A 665 38.71 4.37 9.55
C PHE A 665 38.40 4.67 11.02
N ARG A 666 39.12 4.00 11.92
CA ARG A 666 38.99 4.10 13.39
C ARG A 666 40.29 4.63 14.01
N PRO A 667 40.53 5.94 13.93
CA PRO A 667 41.76 6.53 14.49
C PRO A 667 41.84 6.48 15.99
N LEU A 668 40.70 6.36 16.66
CA LEU A 668 40.57 6.23 18.12
C LEU A 668 39.49 5.18 18.44
N ASP A 669 39.58 4.48 19.55
CA ASP A 669 38.64 3.43 19.93
C ASP A 669 37.17 3.90 19.99
N TRP A 670 36.97 5.17 20.28
CA TRP A 670 35.66 5.79 20.41
C TRP A 670 35.19 6.55 19.17
N LEU A 671 36.04 6.67 18.11
CA LEU A 671 35.73 7.45 16.90
C LEU A 671 35.95 6.60 15.66
N MET A 672 34.90 6.43 14.87
CA MET A 672 34.94 5.72 13.58
C MET A 672 34.36 6.59 12.48
N PHE A 673 35.05 6.69 11.36
CA PHE A 673 34.54 7.19 10.09
C PHE A 673 34.23 5.99 9.20
N ARG A 674 33.15 6.08 8.47
CA ARG A 674 32.77 5.07 7.47
C ARG A 674 32.33 5.72 6.19
N GLY A 675 32.58 5.05 5.07
CA GLY A 675 32.13 5.53 3.76
C GLY A 675 31.88 4.37 2.81
N SER A 676 30.89 4.48 1.95
CA SER A 676 30.59 3.49 0.94
C SER A 676 30.31 4.14 -0.41
N PHE A 677 30.66 3.43 -1.47
CA PHE A 677 30.20 3.64 -2.82
C PHE A 677 29.71 2.31 -3.39
N ASN A 678 28.55 2.30 -3.99
CA ASN A 678 28.03 1.10 -4.64
C ASN A 678 27.15 1.45 -5.83
N THR A 679 27.05 0.51 -6.75
CA THR A 679 26.05 0.52 -7.81
C THR A 679 24.98 -0.49 -7.54
N GLY A 680 23.81 -0.29 -8.14
CA GLY A 680 22.69 -1.22 -8.02
C GLY A 680 21.80 -1.11 -9.26
N PHE A 681 20.84 -2.01 -9.32
CA PHE A 681 19.89 -2.06 -10.42
C PHE A 681 18.56 -2.67 -9.97
N ARG A 682 17.53 -2.42 -10.76
CA ARG A 682 16.22 -3.06 -10.61
C ARG A 682 15.71 -3.48 -11.99
N VAL A 683 15.42 -4.77 -12.13
CA VAL A 683 14.80 -5.25 -13.38
C VAL A 683 13.30 -4.93 -13.37
N PRO A 684 12.70 -4.68 -14.56
CA PRO A 684 11.26 -4.47 -14.66
C PRO A 684 10.47 -5.65 -14.08
N ALA A 685 9.32 -5.36 -13.46
CA ALA A 685 8.39 -6.39 -13.01
C ALA A 685 7.68 -7.06 -14.20
N PHE A 686 7.22 -8.31 -14.02
CA PHE A 686 6.57 -9.07 -15.09
C PHE A 686 5.35 -8.33 -15.67
N ASN A 687 4.55 -7.68 -14.85
CA ASN A 687 3.40 -6.91 -15.28
C ASN A 687 3.79 -5.66 -16.08
N GLN A 688 4.91 -5.01 -15.75
CA GLN A 688 5.41 -3.87 -16.54
C GLN A 688 5.80 -4.27 -17.96
N ILE A 689 6.26 -5.50 -18.13
CA ILE A 689 6.74 -6.02 -19.43
C ILE A 689 5.57 -6.65 -20.22
N PHE A 690 4.80 -7.51 -19.58
CA PHE A 690 3.92 -8.48 -20.24
C PHE A 690 2.42 -8.17 -20.12
N ASN A 691 2.02 -7.12 -19.41
CA ASN A 691 0.61 -6.73 -19.38
C ASN A 691 0.08 -6.53 -20.80
N GLY A 692 -1.17 -6.89 -21.02
CA GLY A 692 -1.83 -6.70 -22.30
C GLY A 692 -1.87 -5.22 -22.70
N VAL A 693 -1.71 -4.95 -23.99
CA VAL A 693 -1.82 -3.60 -24.52
C VAL A 693 -3.28 -3.28 -24.80
N THR A 694 -3.76 -2.20 -24.23
CA THR A 694 -5.12 -1.69 -24.43
C THR A 694 -5.07 -0.40 -25.23
N GLN A 695 -5.85 -0.34 -26.28
CA GLN A 695 -6.13 0.88 -27.04
C GLN A 695 -7.46 1.46 -26.55
N SER A 696 -7.44 2.70 -26.13
CA SER A 696 -8.59 3.36 -25.53
C SER A 696 -8.83 4.72 -26.21
N PRO A 697 -10.09 5.05 -26.57
CA PRO A 697 -10.40 6.37 -27.08
C PRO A 697 -10.23 7.41 -25.95
N ASN A 698 -9.74 8.58 -26.30
CA ASN A 698 -9.73 9.73 -25.42
C ASN A 698 -10.92 10.65 -25.77
N PRO A 699 -11.99 10.67 -25.01
CA PRO A 699 -13.19 11.43 -25.34
C PRO A 699 -13.09 12.94 -25.03
N GLY A 700 -11.95 13.43 -24.56
CA GLY A 700 -11.77 14.85 -24.21
C GLY A 700 -11.63 15.74 -25.44
N ASN A 701 -12.35 16.87 -25.47
CA ASN A 701 -12.25 17.90 -26.54
C ASN A 701 -11.35 19.05 -26.14
N THR A 702 -10.37 18.84 -25.26
CA THR A 702 -9.53 19.92 -24.69
C THR A 702 -8.09 19.89 -25.17
N LEU A 703 -7.72 18.90 -25.98
CA LEU A 703 -6.36 18.71 -26.49
C LEU A 703 -6.23 19.26 -27.91
N VAL A 704 -5.07 19.83 -28.18
CA VAL A 704 -4.66 20.27 -29.51
C VAL A 704 -3.31 19.65 -29.88
N ASP A 705 -3.01 19.59 -31.16
CA ASP A 705 -1.68 19.22 -31.62
C ASP A 705 -0.70 20.38 -31.37
N PRO A 706 0.28 20.26 -30.50
CA PRO A 706 1.18 21.35 -30.17
C PRO A 706 2.12 21.70 -31.35
N THR A 707 2.23 20.84 -32.35
CA THR A 707 3.06 21.12 -33.55
C THR A 707 2.36 22.00 -34.56
N THR A 708 1.04 22.08 -34.50
CA THR A 708 0.22 22.88 -35.43
C THR A 708 -0.50 24.03 -34.76
N CYS A 709 -0.72 23.97 -33.43
CA CYS A 709 -1.41 24.97 -32.63
C CYS A 709 -0.45 25.80 -31.77
N ALA A 710 -0.14 27.01 -32.20
CA ALA A 710 0.79 27.92 -31.51
C ALA A 710 0.25 28.39 -30.14
N THR A 711 -1.08 28.40 -29.95
CA THR A 711 -1.72 28.87 -28.69
C THR A 711 -1.86 27.79 -27.63
N GLY A 712 -1.68 26.52 -28.00
CA GLY A 712 -1.83 25.38 -27.08
C GLY A 712 -3.26 25.15 -26.56
N ALA A 713 -4.24 25.88 -27.07
CA ALA A 713 -5.64 25.79 -26.66
C ALA A 713 -6.58 25.57 -27.84
N VAL A 714 -7.64 24.80 -27.62
CA VAL A 714 -8.69 24.57 -28.64
C VAL A 714 -9.32 25.90 -29.05
N SER A 715 -9.30 26.17 -30.34
CA SER A 715 -9.89 27.41 -30.90
C SER A 715 -10.20 27.22 -32.40
N THR A 716 -10.79 28.22 -33.00
CA THR A 716 -11.07 28.26 -34.45
C THR A 716 -9.85 28.66 -35.30
N LEU A 717 -8.71 28.91 -34.67
CA LEU A 717 -7.48 29.21 -35.39
C LEU A 717 -6.98 27.99 -36.20
N PRO A 718 -6.36 28.17 -37.35
CA PRO A 718 -5.80 27.08 -38.12
C PRO A 718 -4.86 26.21 -37.29
N GLY A 719 -5.04 24.89 -37.31
CA GLY A 719 -4.20 23.96 -36.57
C GLY A 719 -4.58 23.79 -35.08
N CYS A 720 -5.53 24.59 -34.55
CA CYS A 720 -5.96 24.52 -33.16
C CYS A 720 -7.30 23.81 -32.94
N ALA A 721 -7.73 23.01 -33.90
CA ALA A 721 -8.89 22.13 -33.72
C ALA A 721 -8.62 21.08 -32.64
N ALA A 722 -9.66 20.72 -31.88
CA ALA A 722 -9.54 19.66 -30.87
C ALA A 722 -9.11 18.33 -31.52
N ILE A 723 -8.18 17.64 -30.91
CA ILE A 723 -7.77 16.28 -31.30
C ILE A 723 -8.30 15.27 -30.26
N THR A 724 -8.69 14.11 -30.74
CA THR A 724 -9.16 12.99 -29.90
C THR A 724 -8.37 11.71 -30.21
N PRO A 725 -7.06 11.70 -29.97
CA PRO A 725 -6.25 10.53 -30.29
C PRO A 725 -6.65 9.35 -29.41
N GLU A 726 -6.58 8.15 -29.95
CA GLU A 726 -6.57 6.95 -29.15
C GLU A 726 -5.27 6.84 -28.35
N THR A 727 -5.29 6.17 -27.24
CA THR A 727 -4.10 5.97 -26.39
C THR A 727 -3.83 4.49 -26.18
N LEU A 728 -2.56 4.10 -26.26
CA LEU A 728 -2.09 2.78 -25.84
C LEU A 728 -1.62 2.82 -24.39
N SER A 729 -2.06 1.85 -23.61
CA SER A 729 -1.56 1.57 -22.26
C SER A 729 -1.29 0.06 -22.12
N GLY A 730 -0.48 -0.32 -21.12
CA GLY A 730 -0.15 -1.73 -20.89
C GLY A 730 1.34 -1.98 -20.75
N GLY A 731 1.75 -3.24 -20.96
CA GLY A 731 3.14 -3.66 -20.86
C GLY A 731 3.98 -3.20 -22.04
N ASN A 732 5.30 -3.08 -21.79
CA ASN A 732 6.28 -2.75 -22.82
C ASN A 732 7.43 -3.75 -22.77
N LEU A 733 7.56 -4.52 -23.84
CA LEU A 733 8.62 -5.55 -23.99
C LEU A 733 10.03 -4.98 -24.12
N ASN A 734 10.17 -3.68 -24.40
CA ASN A 734 11.45 -3.02 -24.61
C ASN A 734 12.03 -2.41 -23.33
N LEU A 735 11.36 -2.60 -22.17
CA LEU A 735 11.86 -2.09 -20.90
C LEU A 735 13.21 -2.73 -20.53
N GLY A 736 14.16 -1.88 -20.17
CA GLY A 736 15.43 -2.26 -19.57
C GLY A 736 15.45 -2.09 -18.05
N PRO A 737 16.54 -2.52 -17.39
CA PRO A 737 16.73 -2.28 -15.96
C PRO A 737 16.87 -0.80 -15.61
N GLU A 738 16.34 -0.38 -14.44
CA GLU A 738 16.76 0.86 -13.81
C GLU A 738 18.16 0.68 -13.20
N THR A 739 18.99 1.69 -13.22
CA THR A 739 20.34 1.66 -12.65
C THR A 739 20.49 2.67 -11.52
N SER A 740 21.32 2.36 -10.52
CA SER A 740 21.60 3.27 -9.41
C SER A 740 23.07 3.42 -9.10
N LYS A 741 23.43 4.63 -8.66
CA LYS A 741 24.72 4.94 -8.04
C LYS A 741 24.45 5.53 -6.67
N GLN A 742 25.17 5.03 -5.68
CA GLN A 742 24.94 5.38 -4.29
C GLN A 742 26.26 5.64 -3.59
N HIS A 743 26.26 6.57 -2.66
CA HIS A 743 27.38 6.80 -1.75
C HIS A 743 26.86 7.21 -0.38
N SER A 744 27.63 6.85 0.64
CA SER A 744 27.39 7.27 2.01
C SER A 744 28.69 7.63 2.69
N VAL A 745 28.61 8.56 3.65
CA VAL A 745 29.70 8.94 4.54
C VAL A 745 29.12 9.15 5.93
N GLY A 746 29.72 8.53 6.94
CA GLY A 746 29.22 8.60 8.30
C GLY A 746 30.31 8.70 9.33
N VAL A 747 29.90 9.19 10.50
CA VAL A 747 30.71 9.25 11.72
C VAL A 747 29.98 8.50 12.81
N VAL A 748 30.71 7.65 13.53
CA VAL A 748 30.21 6.94 14.70
C VAL A 748 31.08 7.31 15.90
N LEU A 749 30.45 7.74 16.97
CA LEU A 749 31.05 8.05 18.27
C LEU A 749 30.62 6.98 19.29
N GLN A 750 31.55 6.33 19.91
CA GLN A 750 31.28 5.31 20.92
C GLN A 750 32.27 5.44 22.10
N PRO A 751 32.16 6.51 22.91
CA PRO A 751 33.08 6.77 23.99
C PRO A 751 33.02 5.74 25.14
N SER A 752 31.97 4.95 25.19
CA SER A 752 31.79 3.83 26.11
C SER A 752 30.91 2.75 25.52
N SER A 753 30.88 1.56 26.13
CA SER A 753 29.94 0.49 25.73
C SER A 753 28.47 0.87 25.92
N ARG A 754 28.17 1.88 26.72
CA ARG A 754 26.82 2.36 27.04
C ARG A 754 26.39 3.58 26.25
N PHE A 755 27.24 4.18 25.44
CA PHE A 755 26.90 5.36 24.64
C PHE A 755 27.40 5.20 23.22
N SER A 756 26.52 5.38 22.27
CA SER A 756 26.85 5.48 20.85
C SER A 756 26.01 6.55 20.15
N ALA A 757 26.63 7.25 19.22
CA ALA A 757 25.97 8.20 18.33
C ALA A 757 26.49 8.03 16.91
N SER A 758 25.64 8.08 15.91
CA SER A 758 26.05 8.10 14.51
C SER A 758 25.27 9.11 13.70
N VAL A 759 25.94 9.67 12.70
CA VAL A 759 25.33 10.49 11.66
C VAL A 759 25.89 10.01 10.33
N ASP A 760 25.00 9.60 9.42
CA ASP A 760 25.36 9.11 8.09
C ASP A 760 24.68 9.96 7.02
N TYR A 761 25.43 10.62 6.18
CA TYR A 761 24.97 11.20 4.94
C TYR A 761 24.86 10.11 3.88
N TRP A 762 23.78 10.10 3.12
CA TRP A 762 23.58 9.19 2.01
C TRP A 762 23.01 9.90 0.78
N SER A 763 23.38 9.40 -0.38
CA SER A 763 22.87 9.88 -1.68
C SER A 763 22.59 8.70 -2.60
N ILE A 764 21.43 8.71 -3.23
CA ILE A 764 20.96 7.71 -4.17
C ILE A 764 20.57 8.41 -5.46
N ALA A 765 21.26 8.06 -6.53
CA ALA A 765 20.95 8.47 -7.90
C ALA A 765 20.39 7.26 -8.64
N VAL A 766 19.16 7.33 -9.14
CA VAL A 766 18.56 6.30 -9.99
C VAL A 766 18.34 6.90 -11.36
N ASP A 767 18.82 6.22 -12.38
CA ASP A 767 18.65 6.59 -13.79
C ASP A 767 17.83 5.50 -14.50
N ASP A 768 17.29 5.83 -15.66
CA ASP A 768 16.45 4.97 -16.48
C ASP A 768 15.21 4.49 -15.72
N THR A 769 14.63 5.33 -14.83
CA THR A 769 13.45 4.97 -14.04
C THR A 769 12.27 4.66 -14.95
N ILE A 770 11.62 3.54 -14.68
CA ILE A 770 10.45 3.11 -15.43
C ILE A 770 9.23 3.92 -15.01
N GLY A 771 8.70 4.69 -15.96
CA GLY A 771 7.54 5.54 -15.76
C GLY A 771 6.69 5.66 -17.03
N ALA A 772 5.43 6.01 -16.85
CA ALA A 772 4.51 6.35 -17.94
C ALA A 772 4.25 7.86 -17.93
N LEU A 773 4.29 8.48 -19.07
CA LEU A 773 3.89 9.88 -19.24
C LEU A 773 2.36 9.98 -19.27
N THR A 774 1.82 11.05 -18.72
CA THR A 774 0.45 11.43 -19.00
C THR A 774 0.32 11.91 -20.44
N LEU A 775 -0.86 11.82 -21.00
CA LEU A 775 -1.13 12.28 -22.35
C LEU A 775 -0.70 13.75 -22.56
N ARG A 776 -0.98 14.61 -21.58
CA ARG A 776 -0.56 16.02 -21.61
C ARG A 776 0.96 16.18 -21.59
N GLN A 777 1.65 15.46 -20.70
CA GLN A 777 3.12 15.50 -20.64
C GLN A 777 3.75 15.06 -21.94
N LEU A 778 3.21 14.02 -22.61
CA LEU A 778 3.72 13.56 -23.87
C LEU A 778 3.49 14.60 -24.99
N LEU A 779 2.29 15.16 -25.09
CA LEU A 779 1.99 16.20 -26.07
C LEU A 779 2.85 17.45 -25.89
N ASP A 780 3.03 17.92 -24.65
CA ASP A 780 3.88 19.10 -24.36
C ASP A 780 5.36 18.85 -24.69
N ASN A 781 5.77 17.59 -24.85
CA ASN A 781 7.14 17.19 -25.16
C ASN A 781 7.22 16.31 -26.42
N ILE A 782 6.30 16.46 -27.33
CA ILE A 782 6.12 15.58 -28.51
C ILE A 782 7.39 15.44 -29.39
N SER A 783 8.22 16.46 -29.44
CA SER A 783 9.47 16.44 -30.18
C SER A 783 10.50 15.42 -29.66
N TYR A 784 10.38 15.02 -28.38
CA TYR A 784 11.26 14.00 -27.79
C TYR A 784 10.72 12.58 -27.99
N PHE A 785 9.47 12.42 -28.43
CA PHE A 785 8.80 11.14 -28.57
C PHE A 785 8.13 10.95 -29.94
N PRO A 786 8.86 11.17 -31.05
CA PRO A 786 8.25 11.05 -32.37
C PRO A 786 7.69 9.65 -32.65
N ASP A 787 8.34 8.61 -32.13
CA ASP A 787 7.96 7.20 -32.34
C ASP A 787 6.73 6.78 -31.53
N ARG A 788 6.29 7.61 -30.58
CA ARG A 788 5.11 7.35 -29.74
C ARG A 788 3.84 8.00 -30.27
N VAL A 789 3.93 8.74 -31.34
CA VAL A 789 2.82 9.48 -31.92
C VAL A 789 2.60 9.02 -33.35
N THR A 790 1.45 8.38 -33.59
CA THR A 790 1.03 8.00 -34.94
C THR A 790 0.16 9.09 -35.52
N ARG A 791 0.46 9.49 -36.76
CA ARG A 791 -0.30 10.48 -37.51
C ARG A 791 -0.91 9.86 -38.76
N THR A 792 -2.17 10.15 -39.00
CA THR A 792 -2.86 9.83 -40.23
C THR A 792 -3.32 11.14 -40.89
N ASN A 793 -2.90 11.39 -42.13
CA ASN A 793 -3.17 12.65 -42.83
C ASN A 793 -2.74 13.89 -42.00
N ASN A 794 -1.57 13.80 -41.36
CA ASN A 794 -1.00 14.82 -40.48
C ASN A 794 -1.78 15.12 -39.19
N ILE A 795 -2.79 14.34 -38.88
CA ILE A 795 -3.57 14.44 -37.63
C ILE A 795 -3.08 13.34 -36.67
N ILE A 796 -2.89 13.67 -35.41
CA ILE A 796 -2.52 12.69 -34.37
C ILE A 796 -3.72 11.79 -34.13
N THR A 797 -3.57 10.49 -34.44
CA THR A 797 -4.61 9.47 -34.30
C THR A 797 -4.38 8.51 -33.15
N LEU A 798 -3.09 8.27 -32.78
CA LEU A 798 -2.76 7.35 -31.72
C LEU A 798 -1.54 7.88 -30.95
N ILE A 799 -1.55 7.72 -29.61
CA ILE A 799 -0.46 8.06 -28.72
C ILE A 799 -0.13 6.88 -27.81
N ASP A 800 1.12 6.47 -27.81
CA ASP A 800 1.63 5.38 -26.96
C ASP A 800 2.05 5.92 -25.58
N LEU A 801 1.25 5.62 -24.56
CA LEU A 801 1.47 6.00 -23.15
C LEU A 801 2.02 4.84 -22.31
N ARG A 802 2.46 3.74 -22.92
CA ARG A 802 3.07 2.64 -22.18
C ARG A 802 4.31 3.11 -21.44
N ALA A 803 4.59 2.48 -20.28
CA ALA A 803 5.79 2.79 -19.50
C ALA A 803 7.08 2.61 -20.29
N ASP A 804 8.10 3.40 -19.96
CA ASP A 804 9.44 3.34 -20.57
C ASP A 804 10.52 3.77 -19.57
N ASN A 805 11.78 3.51 -19.91
CA ASN A 805 12.97 3.92 -19.16
C ASN A 805 13.34 5.37 -19.49
N ILE A 806 12.60 6.33 -18.96
CA ILE A 806 12.70 7.74 -19.35
C ILE A 806 13.11 8.70 -18.25
N GLY A 807 12.98 8.30 -16.99
CA GLY A 807 13.16 9.19 -15.86
C GLY A 807 14.52 9.08 -15.17
N SER A 808 14.77 10.01 -14.28
CA SER A 808 15.84 9.91 -13.26
C SER A 808 15.37 10.47 -11.95
N ARG A 809 15.88 9.92 -10.86
CA ARG A 809 15.58 10.35 -9.49
C ARG A 809 16.86 10.57 -8.70
N ARG A 810 16.89 11.62 -7.89
CA ARG A 810 17.99 11.95 -6.96
C ARG A 810 17.42 12.16 -5.57
N THR A 811 17.91 11.40 -4.62
CA THR A 811 17.46 11.47 -3.22
C THR A 811 18.69 11.51 -2.32
N GLU A 812 18.73 12.44 -1.38
CA GLU A 812 19.84 12.62 -0.43
C GLU A 812 19.27 12.86 0.96
N GLY A 813 19.96 12.40 1.99
CA GLY A 813 19.51 12.57 3.37
C GLY A 813 20.59 12.29 4.40
N LEU A 814 20.20 12.53 5.64
CA LEU A 814 20.97 12.18 6.84
C LEU A 814 20.20 11.12 7.63
N GLU A 815 20.90 10.14 8.14
CA GLU A 815 20.38 9.22 9.15
C GLU A 815 21.15 9.46 10.44
N VAL A 816 20.40 9.60 11.55
CA VAL A 816 20.92 9.88 12.88
C VAL A 816 20.49 8.75 13.80
N ALA A 817 21.43 8.17 14.51
CA ALA A 817 21.14 7.21 15.57
C ALA A 817 21.85 7.63 16.86
N LEU A 818 21.15 7.55 17.97
CA LEU A 818 21.66 7.84 19.30
C LEU A 818 21.23 6.73 20.25
N ARG A 819 22.14 6.24 21.07
CA ARG A 819 21.88 5.27 22.14
C ARG A 819 22.66 5.67 23.36
N GLY A 820 22.04 5.58 24.52
CA GLY A 820 22.69 5.87 25.79
C GLY A 820 22.13 5.03 26.93
N GLY A 821 22.95 4.76 27.93
CA GLY A 821 22.53 4.07 29.15
C GLY A 821 23.30 4.56 30.37
N VAL A 822 22.58 4.65 31.51
CA VAL A 822 23.16 5.06 32.80
C VAL A 822 22.52 4.27 33.93
N ASP A 823 23.33 3.87 34.92
CA ASP A 823 22.80 3.29 36.14
C ASP A 823 22.20 4.39 37.01
N ALA A 824 20.96 4.25 37.38
CA ALA A 824 20.23 5.20 38.21
C ALA A 824 19.12 4.51 38.99
N PHE A 825 18.83 4.97 40.21
CA PHE A 825 17.71 4.49 41.04
C PHE A 825 17.73 2.97 41.32
N GLY A 826 18.92 2.37 41.28
CA GLY A 826 19.12 0.94 41.48
C GLY A 826 18.72 0.07 40.29
N GLY A 827 18.54 0.65 39.11
CA GLY A 827 18.31 0.02 37.85
C GLY A 827 19.11 0.69 36.73
N VAL A 828 18.72 0.46 35.48
CA VAL A 828 19.37 1.01 34.29
C VAL A 828 18.37 1.87 33.54
N ILE A 829 18.70 3.12 33.27
CA ILE A 829 17.96 3.97 32.31
C ILE A 829 18.65 3.84 30.95
N THR A 830 17.93 3.44 29.92
CA THR A 830 18.39 3.46 28.53
C THR A 830 17.57 4.41 27.69
N GLY A 831 18.18 5.00 26.68
CA GLY A 831 17.47 5.87 25.76
C GLY A 831 18.03 5.79 24.36
N GLY A 832 17.21 6.09 23.39
CA GLY A 832 17.60 6.07 21.99
C GLY A 832 16.78 6.97 21.10
N LEU A 833 17.38 7.31 19.94
CA LEU A 833 16.72 8.03 18.85
C LEU A 833 17.20 7.48 17.52
N ASP A 834 16.29 7.20 16.62
CA ASP A 834 16.56 6.91 15.22
C ASP A 834 15.81 7.93 14.36
N GLY A 835 16.53 8.72 13.59
CA GLY A 835 15.97 9.78 12.77
C GLY A 835 16.46 9.76 11.32
N THR A 836 15.61 10.22 10.42
CA THR A 836 15.93 10.42 9.00
C THR A 836 15.55 11.83 8.58
N TYR A 837 16.50 12.56 8.00
CA TYR A 837 16.32 13.91 7.48
C TYR A 837 16.58 13.94 5.98
N LEU A 838 15.60 14.35 5.18
CA LEU A 838 15.74 14.49 3.74
C LEU A 838 16.34 15.84 3.37
N LEU A 839 17.42 15.82 2.63
CA LEU A 839 18.12 17.00 2.10
C LEU A 839 17.67 17.34 0.67
N LYS A 840 17.44 16.27 -0.14
CA LYS A 840 17.08 16.43 -1.54
C LYS A 840 16.17 15.29 -1.98
N LYS A 841 15.14 15.61 -2.74
CA LYS A 841 14.31 14.67 -3.47
C LYS A 841 13.81 15.35 -4.73
N ARG A 842 14.32 14.94 -5.88
CA ARG A 842 13.99 15.52 -7.19
C ARG A 842 13.90 14.43 -8.24
N GLU A 843 13.03 14.64 -9.19
CA GLU A 843 12.82 13.76 -10.33
C GLU A 843 12.84 14.54 -11.64
N LYS A 844 13.19 13.87 -12.70
CA LYS A 844 12.98 14.31 -14.08
C LYS A 844 12.33 13.19 -14.87
N PHE A 845 11.43 13.55 -15.76
CA PHE A 845 10.69 12.60 -16.58
C PHE A 845 11.27 12.41 -17.97
N LEU A 846 12.26 13.23 -18.35
CA LEU A 846 12.93 13.16 -19.64
C LEU A 846 14.44 13.19 -19.44
N PRO A 847 15.21 12.42 -20.21
CA PRO A 847 16.67 12.42 -20.14
C PRO A 847 17.28 13.81 -20.32
N SER A 848 16.74 14.60 -21.25
CA SER A 848 17.20 15.95 -21.61
C SER A 848 16.64 17.06 -20.70
N ALA A 849 15.59 16.79 -19.91
CA ALA A 849 14.99 17.81 -19.05
C ALA A 849 15.85 18.08 -17.81
N PRO A 850 15.84 19.30 -17.27
CA PRO A 850 16.40 19.56 -15.95
C PRO A 850 15.56 18.84 -14.85
N PHE A 851 16.17 18.59 -13.70
CA PHE A 851 15.44 18.11 -12.54
C PHE A 851 14.38 19.13 -12.11
N GLY A 852 13.19 18.63 -11.84
CA GLY A 852 12.08 19.42 -11.33
C GLY A 852 12.37 20.06 -9.96
N SER A 853 11.40 20.78 -9.43
CA SER A 853 11.43 21.33 -8.07
C SER A 853 11.54 20.23 -7.01
N SER A 854 11.86 20.62 -5.77
CA SER A 854 11.95 19.68 -4.66
C SER A 854 10.60 19.02 -4.38
N LEU A 855 10.62 17.70 -4.23
CA LEU A 855 9.47 16.89 -3.83
C LEU A 855 9.41 16.64 -2.32
N ILE A 856 10.32 17.25 -1.53
CA ILE A 856 10.31 17.14 -0.06
C ILE A 856 9.05 17.81 0.48
N GLY A 857 8.28 17.05 1.26
CA GLY A 857 7.04 17.55 1.85
C GLY A 857 6.00 17.99 0.83
N GLN A 858 6.01 17.47 -0.39
CA GLN A 858 4.97 17.74 -1.39
C GLN A 858 3.93 16.60 -1.40
N PHE A 859 2.67 16.96 -1.49
CA PHE A 859 1.62 15.97 -1.67
C PHE A 859 1.76 15.28 -3.03
N THR A 860 1.63 13.95 -3.04
CA THR A 860 1.55 13.11 -4.24
C THR A 860 0.46 12.06 -4.02
N PHE A 861 -0.31 11.70 -5.04
CA PHE A 861 -1.33 10.64 -4.92
C PHE A 861 -0.74 9.25 -4.77
N ALA A 862 0.30 8.96 -5.52
CA ALA A 862 1.04 7.72 -5.46
C ALA A 862 2.50 8.02 -5.14
N GLY A 863 3.16 7.13 -4.44
CA GLY A 863 4.55 7.30 -4.06
C GLY A 863 4.73 7.94 -2.69
N ASP A 864 5.95 8.30 -2.40
CA ASP A 864 6.37 8.75 -1.08
C ASP A 864 6.21 10.27 -0.91
N LEU A 865 5.56 10.71 0.18
CA LEU A 865 5.38 12.12 0.51
C LEU A 865 6.70 12.86 0.78
N GLY A 866 7.79 12.15 1.04
CA GLY A 866 9.10 12.75 1.30
C GLY A 866 9.09 13.67 2.50
N LEU A 867 8.60 13.23 3.65
CA LEU A 867 8.62 14.02 4.88
C LEU A 867 10.06 14.42 5.23
N LYS A 868 10.26 15.70 5.56
CA LYS A 868 11.60 16.26 5.74
C LYS A 868 12.34 15.66 6.92
N TRP A 869 11.64 15.46 8.07
CA TRP A 869 12.17 14.85 9.28
C TRP A 869 11.21 13.82 9.85
N LYS A 870 11.74 12.67 10.20
CA LYS A 870 11.04 11.61 10.93
C LYS A 870 11.98 11.04 11.97
N HIS A 871 11.45 10.74 13.16
CA HIS A 871 12.20 10.00 14.15
C HIS A 871 11.30 9.14 15.05
N SER A 872 11.90 8.12 15.62
CA SER A 872 11.44 7.42 16.81
C SER A 872 12.46 7.61 17.91
N ALA A 873 12.00 7.94 19.12
CA ALA A 873 12.84 8.11 20.28
C ALA A 873 12.21 7.41 21.47
N PHE A 874 13.03 6.88 22.37
CA PHE A 874 12.55 6.22 23.59
C PHE A 874 13.44 6.47 24.79
N VAL A 875 12.86 6.33 25.97
CA VAL A 875 13.54 6.20 27.26
C VAL A 875 12.93 5.02 28.00
N SER A 876 13.76 4.13 28.48
CA SER A 876 13.35 2.93 29.20
C SER A 876 14.09 2.84 30.53
N PHE A 877 13.39 2.45 31.58
CA PHE A 877 13.96 2.17 32.90
C PHE A 877 13.73 0.70 33.22
N THR A 878 14.80 -0.04 33.47
CA THR A 878 14.76 -1.47 33.83
C THR A 878 15.38 -1.66 35.20
N LYS A 879 14.62 -2.31 36.10
CA LYS A 879 15.09 -2.70 37.40
C LYS A 879 14.54 -4.07 37.77
N ASP A 880 15.38 -5.03 38.05
CA ASP A 880 15.01 -6.40 38.35
C ASP A 880 14.05 -6.96 37.28
N ASP A 881 12.87 -7.43 37.65
CA ASP A 881 11.85 -7.97 36.74
C ASP A 881 10.92 -6.89 36.15
N PHE A 882 11.19 -5.61 36.38
CA PHE A 882 10.35 -4.50 35.96
C PHE A 882 11.01 -3.66 34.87
N THR A 883 10.27 -3.39 33.81
CA THR A 883 10.70 -2.43 32.75
C THR A 883 9.59 -1.44 32.46
N PHE A 884 9.91 -0.16 32.55
CA PHE A 884 9.04 0.93 32.09
C PHE A 884 9.64 1.53 30.81
N ASN A 885 8.80 1.80 29.81
CA ASN A 885 9.19 2.45 28.57
C ASN A 885 8.27 3.63 28.24
N PHE A 886 8.87 4.69 27.72
CA PHE A 886 8.16 5.83 27.14
C PHE A 886 8.82 6.18 25.82
N SER A 887 8.01 6.29 24.75
CA SER A 887 8.52 6.58 23.41
C SER A 887 7.74 7.65 22.69
N GLN A 888 8.40 8.29 21.73
CA GLN A 888 7.84 9.31 20.85
C GLN A 888 8.06 8.90 19.40
N ILE A 889 7.03 9.05 18.59
CA ILE A 889 7.08 8.93 17.11
C ILE A 889 6.75 10.30 16.55
N TYR A 890 7.65 10.85 15.76
CA TYR A 890 7.51 12.16 15.10
C TYR A 890 7.54 12.02 13.59
N ARG A 891 6.59 12.67 12.92
CA ARG A 891 6.51 12.82 11.47
C ARG A 891 6.26 14.27 11.13
N ASP A 892 7.13 14.85 10.30
CA ASP A 892 7.07 16.28 9.94
C ASP A 892 5.83 16.60 9.12
N GLY A 893 5.46 17.88 9.11
CA GLY A 893 4.40 18.43 8.27
C GLY A 893 4.81 18.46 6.79
N TYR A 894 3.84 18.70 5.94
CA TYR A 894 4.01 18.77 4.49
C TYR A 894 3.00 19.75 3.87
N LYS A 895 3.19 20.05 2.57
CA LYS A 895 2.31 20.97 1.85
C LYS A 895 0.94 20.32 1.66
N ASN A 896 -0.10 21.05 2.09
CA ASN A 896 -1.49 20.63 1.94
C ASN A 896 -1.95 20.77 0.48
N GLN A 897 -2.99 20.04 0.09
CA GLN A 897 -3.71 20.31 -1.15
C GLN A 897 -4.64 21.53 -0.96
N ALA A 898 -5.03 22.11 -2.07
CA ALA A 898 -6.05 23.14 -2.13
C ALA A 898 -7.09 22.77 -3.19
N LEU A 899 -8.37 22.88 -2.85
CA LEU A 899 -9.43 22.69 -3.83
C LEU A 899 -9.39 23.77 -4.92
N PRO A 900 -9.99 23.53 -6.10
CA PRO A 900 -9.83 24.39 -7.28
C PRO A 900 -10.09 25.87 -7.04
N GLY A 901 -11.10 26.22 -6.25
CA GLY A 901 -11.43 27.62 -5.95
C GLY A 901 -10.37 28.33 -5.12
N ILE A 902 -9.69 27.59 -4.21
CA ILE A 902 -8.55 28.14 -3.46
C ILE A 902 -7.30 28.13 -4.34
N ALA A 903 -7.05 27.06 -5.07
CA ALA A 903 -5.86 26.91 -5.89
C ALA A 903 -5.74 27.97 -6.99
N ASN A 904 -6.87 28.37 -7.59
CA ASN A 904 -6.93 29.45 -8.59
C ASN A 904 -7.09 30.86 -8.02
N GLY A 905 -7.19 31.00 -6.67
CA GLY A 905 -7.29 32.28 -5.97
C GLY A 905 -8.67 32.94 -6.03
N THR A 906 -9.71 32.25 -6.52
CA THR A 906 -11.08 32.81 -6.57
C THR A 906 -11.79 32.79 -5.21
N VAL A 907 -11.32 31.94 -4.29
CA VAL A 907 -11.90 31.77 -2.95
C VAL A 907 -10.82 31.85 -1.89
N VAL A 908 -11.08 32.59 -0.85
CA VAL A 908 -10.28 32.62 0.37
C VAL A 908 -11.13 32.05 1.52
N ARG A 909 -10.57 31.12 2.29
CA ARG A 909 -11.22 30.56 3.47
C ARG A 909 -10.42 30.91 4.74
N PRO A 910 -11.10 31.28 5.84
CA PRO A 910 -10.43 31.86 7.00
C PRO A 910 -9.45 30.91 7.70
N ASP A 911 -9.78 29.61 7.74
CA ASP A 911 -9.02 28.60 8.47
C ASP A 911 -8.21 27.68 7.51
N PHE A 912 -8.13 28.04 6.22
CA PHE A 912 -7.30 27.27 5.27
C PHE A 912 -5.83 27.42 5.61
N ASN A 913 -5.16 26.28 5.79
CA ASN A 913 -3.72 26.24 6.00
C ASN A 913 -3.05 25.51 4.82
N PRO A 914 -2.12 26.17 4.10
CA PRO A 914 -1.37 25.53 3.01
C PRO A 914 -0.38 24.45 3.50
N MET A 915 -0.20 24.31 4.83
CA MET A 915 0.65 23.30 5.43
C MET A 915 -0.15 22.38 6.34
N VAL A 916 0.06 21.08 6.20
CA VAL A 916 -0.37 20.05 7.16
C VAL A 916 0.60 20.09 8.34
N LYS A 917 0.08 20.08 9.56
CA LYS A 917 0.92 20.04 10.78
C LYS A 917 1.67 18.72 10.90
N SER A 918 2.77 18.76 11.68
CA SER A 918 3.46 17.52 12.09
C SER A 918 2.54 16.63 12.94
N TYR A 919 2.75 15.31 12.81
CA TYR A 919 2.07 14.30 13.60
C TYR A 919 3.04 13.73 14.64
N VAL A 920 2.67 13.84 15.91
CA VAL A 920 3.49 13.40 17.04
C VAL A 920 2.64 12.55 17.96
N THR A 921 3.09 11.32 18.22
CA THR A 921 2.44 10.42 19.18
C THR A 921 3.42 9.96 20.24
N TYR A 922 2.90 9.71 21.42
CA TYR A 922 3.65 9.19 22.55
C TYR A 922 3.06 7.86 23.00
N ASN A 923 3.92 6.90 23.27
CA ASN A 923 3.50 5.60 23.76
C ASN A 923 4.19 5.31 25.09
N THR A 924 3.55 4.50 25.93
CA THR A 924 4.14 4.02 27.17
C THR A 924 3.83 2.55 27.35
N SER A 925 4.72 1.82 27.99
CA SER A 925 4.49 0.44 28.38
C SER A 925 5.19 0.11 29.71
N VAL A 926 4.62 -0.87 30.38
CA VAL A 926 5.20 -1.51 31.59
C VAL A 926 5.23 -3.00 31.33
N SER A 927 6.40 -3.59 31.52
CA SER A 927 6.59 -5.04 31.50
C SER A 927 7.04 -5.52 32.87
N VAL A 928 6.49 -6.65 33.30
CA VAL A 928 6.83 -7.32 34.57
C VAL A 928 7.04 -8.80 34.28
N ASP A 929 8.20 -9.33 34.69
CA ASP A 929 8.50 -10.76 34.66
C ASP A 929 8.05 -11.39 35.99
N LEU A 930 7.02 -12.23 35.93
CA LEU A 930 6.43 -12.92 37.09
C LEU A 930 6.89 -14.36 37.11
N LEU A 931 7.42 -14.79 38.27
CA LEU A 931 7.89 -16.18 38.50
C LEU A 931 8.88 -16.69 37.44
N LYS A 932 9.56 -15.79 36.72
CA LYS A 932 10.47 -16.10 35.60
C LYS A 932 9.86 -16.84 34.39
N GLN A 933 8.62 -17.26 34.50
CA GLN A 933 7.89 -18.01 33.48
C GLN A 933 6.86 -17.15 32.76
N TYR A 934 6.41 -16.07 33.35
CA TYR A 934 5.35 -15.24 32.79
C TYR A 934 5.84 -13.81 32.63
N ARG A 935 5.72 -13.26 31.43
CA ARG A 935 5.92 -11.83 31.16
C ARG A 935 4.57 -11.18 30.88
N LEU A 936 4.23 -10.18 31.67
CA LEU A 936 3.05 -9.35 31.45
C LEU A 936 3.50 -7.97 30.95
N THR A 937 3.02 -7.55 29.79
CA THR A 937 3.27 -6.21 29.25
C THR A 937 1.94 -5.49 29.02
N ALA A 938 1.74 -4.36 29.69
CA ALA A 938 0.61 -3.48 29.48
C ALA A 938 1.11 -2.14 28.92
N GLY A 939 0.40 -1.56 27.97
CA GLY A 939 0.80 -0.32 27.33
C GLY A 939 -0.35 0.56 26.89
N VAL A 940 -0.03 1.81 26.65
CA VAL A 940 -0.91 2.79 26.03
C VAL A 940 -0.21 3.40 24.83
N ARG A 941 -0.81 3.26 23.67
CA ARG A 941 -0.35 3.91 22.45
C ARG A 941 -1.09 5.22 22.25
N ASN A 942 -0.39 6.22 21.72
CA ASN A 942 -0.93 7.57 21.54
C ASN A 942 -1.56 8.10 22.84
N VAL A 943 -0.75 8.16 23.90
CA VAL A 943 -1.16 8.50 25.29
C VAL A 943 -2.02 9.77 25.36
N PHE A 944 -1.72 10.75 24.52
CA PHE A 944 -2.41 12.05 24.50
C PHE A 944 -3.60 12.09 23.53
N ASP A 945 -3.99 10.94 22.95
CA ASP A 945 -5.09 10.82 21.99
C ASP A 945 -5.02 11.84 20.84
N THR A 946 -3.81 12.01 20.29
CA THR A 946 -3.58 12.96 19.19
C THR A 946 -4.26 12.48 17.94
N ASP A 947 -5.23 13.22 17.43
CA ASP A 947 -5.88 12.95 16.15
C ASP A 947 -4.91 13.12 14.97
N PRO A 948 -5.14 12.42 13.84
CA PRO A 948 -4.49 12.72 12.59
C PRO A 948 -4.59 14.22 12.24
N PRO A 949 -3.48 14.84 11.81
CA PRO A 949 -3.52 16.24 11.38
C PRO A 949 -4.49 16.41 10.22
N PHE A 950 -5.23 17.49 10.24
CA PHE A 950 -6.09 17.85 9.12
C PHE A 950 -5.28 17.99 7.84
N ALA A 951 -5.66 17.24 6.83
CA ALA A 951 -5.08 17.26 5.50
C ALA A 951 -6.17 17.17 4.45
N ILE A 952 -6.08 17.96 3.41
CA ILE A 952 -6.97 17.85 2.26
C ILE A 952 -6.35 16.82 1.33
N THR A 953 -7.03 15.67 1.16
CA THR A 953 -6.64 14.66 0.19
C THR A 953 -7.80 14.44 -0.77
N TYR A 954 -7.71 14.94 -1.97
CA TYR A 954 -8.72 14.73 -2.99
C TYR A 954 -8.07 14.30 -4.31
N ASP A 955 -8.81 13.53 -5.06
CA ASP A 955 -8.47 13.14 -6.43
C ASP A 955 -9.42 13.82 -7.40
N SER A 956 -8.88 14.54 -8.36
CA SER A 956 -9.64 15.22 -9.40
C SER A 956 -10.47 14.28 -10.28
N ASN A 957 -10.14 12.99 -10.34
CA ASN A 957 -10.86 11.99 -11.14
C ASN A 957 -12.07 11.41 -10.40
N THR A 958 -12.02 11.31 -9.10
CA THR A 958 -13.08 10.70 -8.28
C THR A 958 -13.89 11.72 -7.49
N GLY A 959 -13.37 12.94 -7.35
CA GLY A 959 -14.02 14.01 -6.61
C GLY A 959 -14.17 13.73 -5.10
N ALA A 960 -13.58 12.66 -4.60
CA ALA A 960 -13.65 12.33 -3.17
C ALA A 960 -12.57 13.10 -2.40
N GLY A 961 -12.97 13.86 -1.40
CA GLY A 961 -12.07 14.53 -0.47
C GLY A 961 -11.99 13.77 0.85
N SER A 962 -10.82 13.72 1.44
CA SER A 962 -10.61 13.23 2.81
C SER A 962 -9.96 14.32 3.65
N SER A 963 -10.19 14.26 4.97
CA SER A 963 -9.70 15.22 5.95
C SER A 963 -8.40 14.82 6.65
N TRP A 964 -7.77 13.73 6.22
CA TRP A 964 -6.55 13.20 6.82
C TRP A 964 -5.72 12.41 5.80
N GLU A 965 -4.44 12.13 6.13
CA GLU A 965 -3.52 11.40 5.27
C GLU A 965 -3.12 10.07 5.90
N PRO A 966 -3.58 8.94 5.36
CA PRO A 966 -3.32 7.60 5.89
C PRO A 966 -1.84 7.18 5.85
N ARG A 967 -1.02 7.77 4.99
CA ARG A 967 0.42 7.50 4.89
C ARG A 967 1.22 8.10 6.05
N VAL A 968 0.63 9.03 6.81
CA VAL A 968 1.31 9.76 7.89
C VAL A 968 0.79 9.37 9.26
N ALA A 969 -0.53 9.17 9.42
CA ALA A 969 -1.15 9.05 10.72
C ALA A 969 -1.86 7.70 10.93
N ASP A 970 -1.86 7.22 12.18
CA ASP A 970 -2.67 6.08 12.61
C ASP A 970 -4.08 6.56 12.95
N PRO A 971 -5.13 6.06 12.31
CA PRO A 971 -6.50 6.52 12.54
C PRO A 971 -7.15 5.97 13.82
N ARG A 972 -6.49 5.09 14.55
CA ARG A 972 -7.10 4.42 15.71
C ARG A 972 -7.23 5.31 16.94
N GLY A 973 -6.43 6.40 17.04
CA GLY A 973 -6.35 7.23 18.22
C GLY A 973 -5.65 6.53 19.38
N ARG A 974 -5.99 6.86 20.63
CA ARG A 974 -5.45 6.19 21.81
C ARG A 974 -5.90 4.74 21.87
N SER A 975 -4.96 3.82 22.13
CA SER A 975 -5.28 2.40 22.30
C SER A 975 -4.52 1.78 23.46
N PHE A 976 -5.13 0.75 24.05
CA PHE A 976 -4.60 0.01 25.19
C PHE A 976 -4.12 -1.36 24.71
N THR A 977 -2.87 -1.67 25.02
CA THR A 977 -2.24 -2.95 24.66
C THR A 977 -2.04 -3.82 25.90
N LEU A 978 -2.23 -5.11 25.73
CA LEU A 978 -1.92 -6.11 26.75
C LEU A 978 -1.29 -7.32 26.05
N SER A 979 -0.14 -7.75 26.56
CA SER A 979 0.55 -8.97 26.13
C SER A 979 0.83 -9.84 27.33
N ILE A 980 0.55 -11.12 27.22
CA ILE A 980 0.85 -12.15 28.22
C ILE A 980 1.69 -13.20 27.51
N GLU A 981 2.89 -13.42 27.97
CA GLU A 981 3.78 -14.48 27.52
C GLU A 981 4.00 -15.46 28.64
N ALA A 982 3.91 -16.77 28.34
CA ALA A 982 4.20 -17.85 29.27
C ALA A 982 5.24 -18.79 28.65
N LYS A 983 6.30 -19.13 29.39
CA LYS A 983 7.36 -20.06 28.98
C LYS A 983 7.41 -21.24 29.92
N PHE A 984 7.46 -22.46 29.34
CA PHE A 984 7.46 -23.73 30.06
C PHE A 984 8.61 -24.61 29.61
#